data_f3f1211c3b67c718b298212e9eb74823
#
_entry.id   f3f1211c3b67c718b298212e9eb74823
#
_cell.length_a   1.000
_cell.length_b   1.000
_cell.length_c   1.000
_cell.angle_alpha   90.00
_cell.angle_beta   90.00
_cell.angle_gamma   90.00
#
_symmetry.space_group_name_H-M   'P 1'
#
loop_
_entity.id
_entity.type
_entity.pdbx_description
1 polymer ?
#
loop_
_entity_poly.entity_id
_entity_poly.type
_entity_poly.pdbx_seq_one_letter_code
_entity_poly.pdbx_strand_id
1 'polypeptide(L)'
;MEKKLLSLSLLSLLFIFSGVTYSQEQIPTDVFGSPPLIGTVKISPSGEKIAMYATLQNGESAILVRDLTKNEPLRPIATSDNKALKLLGFNWFNDDIILASAWMASDYYNTKLDNTRLLRINVDGTGFEPLFRKRHFKDLPWQPPQQTSIVDWLEDDEEHILVSVRVSNMRSPDVVKVNVMKNTIKIIKKGVAWTSGWMTDEYGEVRIGYTYDRNRSAGTIIFKDHGSTKWRTIWKYTTLSEDSVSVLGFGEEPNKVWFEAYKDGRIAIFSADISKQNFEPELVYSHPERDVETYLRYKKGSKDPIGIGFRDENYHMITWDKEEAEFEKSIYELFPDQDVYFGTSSKDENRYIIFVENSSTPGSYYLGDKKLGTLDLVAHSYPALANSVLPPKEAITYQARDGLDIEAFLTLPEGKDENLPTIIFPHGGPIAADGEKGFDYWTSFFANRGYAVVQMNFRGSTGYGYDFMKAGLGQWGGQMQEDVEDATKWAIEEGIADPERICIVGGSYGGYAALMGAATSNLYKCSVSFAGVSDLLYLLDESRRYGGEETLRIMLGNKSRAELRETSPVNLADQIEIPVLLVQGDDDSRVLLKHGQAMRDALEEAGVEHIYIEQEDSDHFLTLKRNRLEFFKETEKFLKKYIGS
;
A
#
# COMPACT_ATOMS: atom_id res chain seq x y z
N MET A 1 -71.49 42.17 -33.89
CA MET A 1 -71.17 40.80 -33.48
C MET A 1 -69.93 40.85 -32.69
N GLU A 2 -70.09 40.69 -31.40
CA GLU A 2 -69.10 41.11 -30.34
C GLU A 2 -67.99 40.14 -30.14
N LYS A 3 -66.73 40.66 -30.01
CA LYS A 3 -65.58 39.92 -29.54
C LYS A 3 -65.50 40.05 -28.01
N LYS A 4 -65.67 38.93 -27.31
CA LYS A 4 -65.34 38.83 -25.87
C LYS A 4 -63.87 38.57 -25.69
N LEU A 5 -63.13 39.52 -25.06
CA LEU A 5 -61.81 39.32 -24.50
C LEU A 5 -61.94 38.55 -23.16
N LEU A 6 -61.25 37.43 -23.07
CA LEU A 6 -60.96 36.77 -21.77
C LEU A 6 -59.62 37.27 -21.26
N SER A 7 -59.60 37.91 -20.13
CA SER A 7 -58.40 38.28 -19.37
C SER A 7 -57.96 37.05 -18.56
N LEU A 8 -56.76 36.50 -18.85
CA LEU A 8 -56.07 35.56 -17.99
C LEU A 8 -55.24 36.33 -16.97
N SER A 9 -55.59 36.24 -15.72
CA SER A 9 -54.77 36.67 -14.58
C SER A 9 -53.71 35.61 -14.29
N LEU A 10 -52.44 35.97 -14.50
CA LEU A 10 -51.29 35.14 -14.07
C LEU A 10 -51.14 35.28 -12.55
N LEU A 11 -51.44 34.22 -11.82
CA LEU A 11 -51.04 34.05 -10.41
C LEU A 11 -49.60 33.53 -10.40
N SER A 12 -48.63 34.37 -10.08
CA SER A 12 -47.26 33.98 -9.81
C SER A 12 -47.19 33.33 -8.42
N LEU A 13 -47.10 31.99 -8.38
CA LEU A 13 -46.72 31.25 -7.18
C LEU A 13 -45.20 31.46 -6.99
N LEU A 14 -44.82 32.22 -5.99
CA LEU A 14 -43.46 32.19 -5.42
C LEU A 14 -43.28 30.87 -4.67
N PHE A 15 -42.58 29.92 -5.28
CA PHE A 15 -42.00 28.80 -4.53
C PHE A 15 -40.84 29.34 -3.70
N ILE A 16 -41.03 29.53 -2.40
CA ILE A 16 -39.99 29.68 -1.43
C ILE A 16 -39.33 28.29 -1.29
N PHE A 17 -38.24 28.04 -1.98
CA PHE A 17 -37.34 26.94 -1.65
C PHE A 17 -36.74 27.24 -0.28
N SER A 18 -37.34 26.75 0.79
CA SER A 18 -36.65 26.57 2.04
C SER A 18 -35.61 25.48 1.79
N GLY A 19 -34.36 25.88 1.62
CA GLY A 19 -33.23 24.97 1.59
C GLY A 19 -33.23 24.23 2.91
N VAL A 20 -33.65 22.98 2.89
CA VAL A 20 -33.38 22.03 3.97
C VAL A 20 -31.89 21.77 3.84
N THR A 21 -31.09 22.45 4.63
CA THR A 21 -29.71 22.07 4.87
C THR A 21 -29.77 20.73 5.58
N TYR A 22 -29.63 19.63 4.81
CA TYR A 22 -29.28 18.34 5.37
C TYR A 22 -27.88 18.53 5.95
N SER A 23 -27.77 18.68 7.25
CA SER A 23 -26.51 18.48 7.94
C SER A 23 -26.19 17.00 7.76
N GLN A 24 -25.12 16.68 7.04
CA GLN A 24 -24.60 15.32 6.98
C GLN A 24 -24.45 14.80 8.42
N GLU A 25 -25.08 13.67 8.73
CA GLU A 25 -24.93 13.05 10.04
C GLU A 25 -23.47 12.65 10.21
N GLN A 26 -22.84 13.17 11.24
CA GLN A 26 -21.45 12.89 11.55
C GLN A 26 -21.28 11.40 11.86
N ILE A 27 -20.61 10.66 10.98
CA ILE A 27 -20.32 9.24 11.18
C ILE A 27 -19.42 9.11 12.43
N PRO A 28 -19.76 8.23 13.37
CA PRO A 28 -18.96 8.09 14.61
C PRO A 28 -17.47 7.82 14.34
N THR A 29 -16.58 8.43 15.12
CA THR A 29 -15.12 8.28 14.96
C THR A 29 -14.66 6.83 15.07
N ASP A 30 -15.35 5.99 15.85
CA ASP A 30 -15.03 4.57 15.98
C ASP A 30 -15.29 3.76 14.72
N VAL A 31 -16.12 4.24 13.79
CA VAL A 31 -16.33 3.60 12.49
C VAL A 31 -15.07 3.74 11.63
N PHE A 32 -14.51 4.97 11.52
CA PHE A 32 -13.26 5.21 10.80
C PHE A 32 -12.03 4.68 11.55
N GLY A 33 -12.05 4.74 12.88
CA GLY A 33 -11.00 4.19 13.75
C GLY A 33 -10.99 2.65 13.83
N SER A 34 -11.95 1.96 13.21
CA SER A 34 -11.94 0.50 13.11
C SER A 34 -11.24 0.06 11.83
N PRO A 35 -10.36 -0.96 11.89
CA PRO A 35 -9.89 -1.64 10.68
C PRO A 35 -11.06 -2.24 9.89
N PRO A 36 -10.87 -2.57 8.62
CA PRO A 36 -11.93 -3.24 7.85
C PRO A 36 -12.37 -4.54 8.56
N LEU A 37 -13.69 -4.74 8.64
CA LEU A 37 -14.25 -5.98 9.20
C LEU A 37 -13.82 -7.19 8.37
N ILE A 38 -13.85 -7.04 7.02
CA ILE A 38 -13.35 -8.04 6.07
C ILE A 38 -12.25 -7.38 5.23
N GLY A 39 -11.02 -7.86 5.40
CA GLY A 39 -9.85 -7.34 4.67
C GLY A 39 -9.49 -8.12 3.41
N THR A 40 -9.85 -9.38 3.31
CA THR A 40 -9.56 -10.22 2.13
C THR A 40 -10.53 -11.39 2.07
N VAL A 41 -11.02 -11.70 0.86
CA VAL A 41 -11.81 -12.90 0.58
C VAL A 41 -11.12 -13.72 -0.51
N LYS A 42 -10.98 -15.03 -0.32
CA LYS A 42 -10.40 -15.96 -1.31
C LYS A 42 -11.23 -17.22 -1.44
N ILE A 43 -11.41 -17.67 -2.69
CA ILE A 43 -12.10 -18.94 -2.98
C ILE A 43 -11.11 -20.10 -2.99
N SER A 44 -11.57 -21.28 -2.57
CA SER A 44 -10.76 -22.52 -2.59
C SER A 44 -10.55 -23.04 -4.01
N PRO A 45 -9.56 -23.93 -4.24
CA PRO A 45 -9.30 -24.51 -5.55
C PRO A 45 -10.51 -25.23 -6.18
N SER A 46 -11.33 -25.92 -5.40
CA SER A 46 -12.58 -26.54 -5.89
C SER A 46 -13.70 -25.54 -6.19
N GLY A 47 -13.60 -24.33 -5.66
CA GLY A 47 -14.70 -23.36 -5.68
C GLY A 47 -15.80 -23.62 -4.66
N GLU A 48 -15.65 -24.64 -3.79
CA GLU A 48 -16.69 -25.04 -2.83
C GLU A 48 -16.60 -24.32 -1.49
N LYS A 49 -15.46 -23.67 -1.18
CA LYS A 49 -15.24 -22.97 0.09
C LYS A 49 -14.72 -21.55 -0.15
N ILE A 50 -15.07 -20.64 0.75
CA ILE A 50 -14.46 -19.32 0.83
C ILE A 50 -13.74 -19.15 2.16
N ALA A 51 -12.63 -18.45 2.15
CA ALA A 51 -11.94 -18.02 3.35
C ALA A 51 -11.83 -16.48 3.37
N MET A 52 -11.87 -15.90 4.57
CA MET A 52 -11.83 -14.46 4.78
C MET A 52 -10.84 -14.11 5.88
N TYR A 53 -10.06 -13.07 5.67
CA TYR A 53 -9.37 -12.38 6.75
C TYR A 53 -10.34 -11.35 7.34
N ALA A 54 -10.54 -11.39 8.64
CA ALA A 54 -11.51 -10.55 9.32
C ALA A 54 -10.91 -9.91 10.58
N THR A 55 -11.40 -8.71 10.91
CA THR A 55 -11.21 -8.10 12.23
C THR A 55 -12.47 -8.33 13.05
N LEU A 56 -12.35 -8.99 14.19
CA LEU A 56 -13.47 -9.27 15.08
C LEU A 56 -13.85 -8.02 15.91
N GLN A 57 -15.03 -8.02 16.52
CA GLN A 57 -15.53 -6.88 17.32
C GLN A 57 -14.59 -6.49 18.46
N ASN A 58 -13.91 -7.47 19.07
CA ASN A 58 -12.92 -7.24 20.13
C ASN A 58 -11.56 -6.72 19.61
N GLY A 59 -11.41 -6.53 18.30
CA GLY A 59 -10.17 -6.07 17.65
C GLY A 59 -9.17 -7.18 17.31
N GLU A 60 -9.48 -8.44 17.60
CA GLU A 60 -8.68 -9.60 17.17
C GLU A 60 -8.79 -9.81 15.66
N SER A 61 -7.74 -10.30 15.03
CA SER A 61 -7.79 -10.78 13.66
C SER A 61 -8.16 -12.26 13.61
N ALA A 62 -8.84 -12.67 12.54
CA ALA A 62 -9.25 -14.04 12.33
C ALA A 62 -9.15 -14.46 10.86
N ILE A 63 -8.92 -15.74 10.62
CA ILE A 63 -9.21 -16.39 9.35
C ILE A 63 -10.51 -17.19 9.54
N LEU A 64 -11.53 -16.77 8.77
CA LEU A 64 -12.85 -17.41 8.79
C LEU A 64 -13.03 -18.25 7.53
N VAL A 65 -13.72 -19.36 7.63
CA VAL A 65 -14.04 -20.25 6.49
C VAL A 65 -15.53 -20.56 6.45
N ARG A 66 -16.09 -20.64 5.24
CA ARG A 66 -17.46 -21.13 4.97
C ARG A 66 -17.42 -22.15 3.83
N ASP A 67 -18.11 -23.25 4.03
CA ASP A 67 -18.41 -24.24 3.00
C ASP A 67 -19.69 -23.80 2.25
N LEU A 68 -19.56 -23.54 0.95
CA LEU A 68 -20.64 -23.05 0.09
C LEU A 68 -21.62 -24.16 -0.33
N THR A 69 -21.22 -25.42 -0.18
CA THR A 69 -22.07 -26.58 -0.48
C THR A 69 -22.99 -26.95 0.68
N LYS A 70 -22.74 -26.34 1.86
CA LYS A 70 -23.49 -26.56 3.08
C LYS A 70 -24.13 -25.27 3.56
N ASN A 71 -25.27 -25.39 4.20
CA ASN A 71 -25.90 -24.25 4.86
C ASN A 71 -25.29 -24.01 6.25
N GLU A 72 -23.96 -23.82 6.31
CA GLU A 72 -23.23 -23.58 7.53
C GLU A 72 -22.79 -22.11 7.63
N PRO A 73 -22.76 -21.53 8.83
CA PRO A 73 -22.26 -20.17 9.03
C PRO A 73 -20.73 -20.12 8.82
N LEU A 74 -20.22 -18.91 8.63
CA LEU A 74 -18.79 -18.62 8.73
C LEU A 74 -18.27 -19.02 10.11
N ARG A 75 -17.14 -19.74 10.14
CA ARG A 75 -16.50 -20.14 11.38
C ARG A 75 -15.01 -19.78 11.41
N PRO A 76 -14.47 -19.35 12.56
CA PRO A 76 -13.04 -19.11 12.69
C PRO A 76 -12.25 -20.43 12.69
N ILE A 77 -11.12 -20.44 11.95
CA ILE A 77 -10.13 -21.52 11.96
C ILE A 77 -8.82 -21.08 12.61
N ALA A 78 -8.58 -19.78 12.69
CA ALA A 78 -7.46 -19.16 13.41
C ALA A 78 -7.88 -17.79 13.92
N THR A 79 -7.38 -17.43 15.10
CA THR A 79 -7.56 -16.09 15.69
C THR A 79 -6.25 -15.58 16.29
N SER A 80 -6.10 -14.28 16.40
CA SER A 80 -4.95 -13.63 17.01
C SER A 80 -5.35 -12.33 17.69
N ASP A 81 -4.82 -12.10 18.89
CA ASP A 81 -4.95 -10.83 19.62
C ASP A 81 -4.08 -9.69 19.03
N ASN A 82 -3.31 -9.99 17.97
CA ASN A 82 -2.39 -9.08 17.29
C ASN A 82 -1.23 -8.55 18.16
N LYS A 83 -0.91 -9.22 19.28
CA LYS A 83 0.22 -8.87 20.15
C LYS A 83 1.43 -9.76 19.89
N ALA A 84 1.40 -10.98 20.42
CA ALA A 84 2.50 -11.92 20.25
C ALA A 84 2.58 -12.52 18.84
N LEU A 85 1.45 -12.60 18.14
CA LEU A 85 1.33 -13.04 16.77
C LEU A 85 0.33 -12.14 16.04
N LYS A 86 0.71 -11.58 14.89
CA LYS A 86 -0.17 -10.81 13.99
C LYS A 86 -0.35 -11.63 12.70
N LEU A 87 -1.59 -11.98 12.34
CA LEU A 87 -1.88 -12.56 11.04
C LEU A 87 -1.72 -11.48 9.97
N LEU A 88 -0.94 -11.75 8.91
CA LEU A 88 -0.67 -10.79 7.83
C LEU A 88 -1.49 -11.08 6.57
N GLY A 89 -1.91 -12.33 6.39
CA GLY A 89 -2.66 -12.77 5.22
C GLY A 89 -2.62 -14.29 5.09
N PHE A 90 -3.33 -14.80 4.08
CA PHE A 90 -3.40 -16.23 3.85
C PHE A 90 -3.59 -16.58 2.38
N ASN A 91 -3.30 -17.83 2.01
CA ASN A 91 -3.68 -18.44 0.73
C ASN A 91 -4.14 -19.88 0.92
N TRP A 92 -5.00 -20.33 0.05
CA TRP A 92 -5.35 -21.75 -0.05
C TRP A 92 -4.14 -22.53 -0.60
N PHE A 93 -3.76 -23.61 0.08
CA PHE A 93 -2.85 -24.60 -0.48
C PHE A 93 -3.65 -25.66 -1.25
N ASN A 94 -4.72 -26.13 -0.65
CA ASN A 94 -5.75 -26.99 -1.23
C ASN A 94 -7.08 -26.78 -0.48
N ASP A 95 -8.11 -27.55 -0.78
CA ASP A 95 -9.43 -27.37 -0.14
C ASP A 95 -9.46 -27.65 1.37
N ASP A 96 -8.44 -28.29 1.92
CA ASP A 96 -8.36 -28.67 3.33
C ASP A 96 -7.29 -27.93 4.12
N ILE A 97 -6.41 -27.19 3.45
CA ILE A 97 -5.26 -26.52 4.08
C ILE A 97 -5.14 -25.09 3.58
N ILE A 98 -4.96 -24.19 4.53
CA ILE A 98 -4.57 -22.80 4.33
C ILE A 98 -3.14 -22.59 4.81
N LEU A 99 -2.34 -21.86 4.05
CA LEU A 99 -1.06 -21.32 4.49
C LEU A 99 -1.23 -19.83 4.83
N ALA A 100 -0.99 -19.48 6.10
CA ALA A 100 -1.08 -18.12 6.59
C ALA A 100 0.30 -17.53 6.85
N SER A 101 0.51 -16.30 6.45
CA SER A 101 1.66 -15.51 6.85
C SER A 101 1.34 -14.81 8.17
N ALA A 102 2.27 -14.87 9.12
CA ALA A 102 2.13 -14.21 10.40
C ALA A 102 3.45 -13.51 10.79
N TRP A 103 3.32 -12.36 11.43
CA TRP A 103 4.40 -11.73 12.17
C TRP A 103 4.38 -12.23 13.63
N MET A 104 5.54 -12.44 14.21
CA MET A 104 5.68 -12.84 15.60
C MET A 104 6.62 -11.88 16.33
N ALA A 105 6.24 -11.46 17.51
CA ALA A 105 7.12 -10.68 18.37
C ALA A 105 8.41 -11.48 18.68
N SER A 106 9.55 -10.85 18.50
CA SER A 106 10.82 -11.43 18.94
C SER A 106 11.81 -10.34 19.32
N ASP A 107 12.32 -10.43 20.54
CA ASP A 107 13.44 -9.62 21.00
C ASP A 107 14.74 -10.26 20.51
N TYR A 108 15.29 -9.73 19.43
CA TYR A 108 16.59 -10.14 18.92
C TYR A 108 17.61 -9.05 19.23
N TYR A 109 18.41 -9.24 20.26
CA TYR A 109 19.48 -8.29 20.67
C TYR A 109 19.02 -6.83 20.79
N ASN A 110 17.87 -6.56 21.40
CA ASN A 110 17.24 -5.24 21.49
C ASN A 110 16.95 -4.58 20.12
N THR A 111 16.82 -5.37 19.06
CA THR A 111 16.50 -4.90 17.73
C THR A 111 15.14 -5.51 17.32
N LYS A 112 14.17 -4.66 17.02
CA LYS A 112 12.88 -5.10 16.47
C LYS A 112 13.09 -5.52 15.01
N LEU A 113 13.05 -6.81 14.74
CA LEU A 113 13.15 -7.36 13.39
C LEU A 113 11.79 -7.90 12.96
N ASP A 114 11.48 -7.72 11.69
CA ASP A 114 10.31 -8.37 11.07
C ASP A 114 10.49 -9.89 11.13
N ASN A 115 9.89 -10.49 12.13
CA ASN A 115 9.98 -11.94 12.39
C ASN A 115 8.74 -12.63 11.84
N THR A 116 8.79 -13.02 10.55
CA THR A 116 7.65 -13.61 9.86
C THR A 116 7.70 -15.14 9.81
N ARG A 117 6.53 -15.77 9.89
CA ARG A 117 6.35 -17.22 9.86
C ARG A 117 5.25 -17.61 8.87
N LEU A 118 5.49 -18.68 8.14
CA LEU A 118 4.47 -19.35 7.35
C LEU A 118 3.83 -20.43 8.21
N LEU A 119 2.52 -20.33 8.43
CA LEU A 119 1.73 -21.23 9.26
C LEU A 119 0.86 -22.11 8.39
N ARG A 120 0.82 -23.39 8.69
CA ARG A 120 -0.14 -24.35 8.14
C ARG A 120 -1.36 -24.40 9.07
N ILE A 121 -2.55 -24.31 8.49
CA ILE A 121 -3.82 -24.35 9.20
C ILE A 121 -4.75 -25.28 8.44
N ASN A 122 -5.28 -26.33 9.10
CA ASN A 122 -6.31 -27.16 8.50
C ASN A 122 -7.66 -26.42 8.53
N VAL A 123 -8.47 -26.60 7.52
CA VAL A 123 -9.78 -25.93 7.40
C VAL A 123 -10.72 -26.30 8.55
N ASP A 124 -10.55 -27.45 9.20
CA ASP A 124 -11.32 -27.83 10.39
C ASP A 124 -10.90 -27.08 11.68
N GLY A 125 -9.88 -26.22 11.60
CA GLY A 125 -9.34 -25.45 12.71
C GLY A 125 -8.24 -26.18 13.50
N THR A 126 -7.87 -27.39 13.10
CA THR A 126 -6.74 -28.13 13.68
C THR A 126 -5.43 -27.79 12.98
N GLY A 127 -4.29 -28.23 13.52
CA GLY A 127 -2.99 -28.14 12.84
C GLY A 127 -2.44 -26.74 12.67
N PHE A 128 -2.79 -25.79 13.54
CA PHE A 128 -2.19 -24.46 13.57
C PHE A 128 -0.73 -24.54 14.00
N GLU A 129 0.18 -24.63 13.03
CA GLU A 129 1.60 -24.85 13.29
C GLU A 129 2.53 -24.18 12.26
N PRO A 130 3.73 -23.74 12.69
CA PRO A 130 4.74 -23.23 11.76
C PRO A 130 5.16 -24.29 10.75
N LEU A 131 5.21 -23.90 9.47
CA LEU A 131 5.70 -24.76 8.39
C LEU A 131 7.20 -25.05 8.53
N PHE A 132 7.97 -24.09 9.06
CA PHE A 132 9.37 -24.25 9.38
C PHE A 132 9.56 -24.45 10.89
N ARG A 133 10.27 -25.51 11.27
CA ARG A 133 10.54 -25.87 12.66
C ARG A 133 12.04 -25.79 12.95
N LYS A 134 12.43 -25.65 14.21
CA LYS A 134 13.83 -25.57 14.65
C LYS A 134 14.74 -26.64 14.02
N ARG A 135 14.23 -27.87 13.82
CA ARG A 135 14.98 -28.96 13.18
C ARG A 135 15.46 -28.66 11.76
N HIS A 136 14.77 -27.75 11.03
CA HIS A 136 15.16 -27.38 9.67
C HIS A 136 16.34 -26.40 9.64
N PHE A 137 16.66 -25.78 10.78
CA PHE A 137 17.70 -24.77 10.95
C PHE A 137 18.85 -25.25 11.85
N LYS A 138 19.02 -26.58 11.99
CA LYS A 138 20.01 -27.18 12.90
C LYS A 138 21.45 -26.73 12.65
N ASP A 139 21.76 -26.37 11.40
CA ASP A 139 23.10 -25.94 10.96
C ASP A 139 23.27 -24.41 11.07
N LEU A 140 22.27 -23.68 11.54
CA LEU A 140 22.32 -22.25 11.76
C LEU A 140 22.38 -21.90 13.25
N PRO A 141 23.01 -20.80 13.63
CA PRO A 141 23.10 -20.37 15.03
C PRO A 141 21.73 -20.00 15.62
N TRP A 142 20.76 -19.60 14.77
CA TRP A 142 19.37 -19.25 15.13
C TRP A 142 18.43 -19.43 13.95
N GLN A 143 17.12 -19.38 14.21
CA GLN A 143 16.11 -19.41 13.16
C GLN A 143 16.10 -18.07 12.41
N PRO A 144 16.10 -18.07 11.06
CA PRO A 144 15.96 -16.86 10.29
C PRO A 144 14.66 -16.12 10.60
N PRO A 145 14.68 -14.78 10.68
CA PRO A 145 13.48 -14.00 11.00
C PRO A 145 12.42 -14.08 9.89
N GLN A 146 12.84 -14.08 8.62
CA GLN A 146 11.93 -14.07 7.47
C GLN A 146 11.74 -15.48 6.90
N GLN A 147 10.50 -16.01 6.92
CA GLN A 147 10.17 -17.37 6.51
C GLN A 147 8.89 -17.46 5.67
N THR A 148 8.43 -16.36 5.05
CA THR A 148 7.15 -16.30 4.34
C THR A 148 7.25 -16.13 2.82
N SER A 149 8.47 -16.03 2.27
CA SER A 149 8.68 -15.79 0.85
C SER A 149 8.43 -17.05 0.02
N ILE A 150 7.19 -17.29 -0.36
CA ILE A 150 6.83 -18.35 -1.31
C ILE A 150 7.34 -17.90 -2.69
N VAL A 151 8.15 -18.75 -3.34
CA VAL A 151 8.70 -18.52 -4.68
C VAL A 151 7.78 -19.10 -5.73
N ASP A 152 7.15 -20.26 -5.41
CA ASP A 152 6.28 -20.96 -6.34
C ASP A 152 5.28 -21.86 -5.57
N TRP A 153 4.05 -21.86 -5.99
CA TRP A 153 3.00 -22.70 -5.44
C TRP A 153 3.00 -24.11 -6.00
N LEU A 154 3.74 -24.36 -7.11
CA LEU A 154 3.82 -25.63 -7.81
C LEU A 154 2.43 -26.18 -8.10
N GLU A 155 1.63 -25.48 -8.91
CA GLU A 155 0.20 -25.77 -9.15
C GLU A 155 -0.10 -27.22 -9.53
N ASP A 156 0.87 -27.92 -10.15
CA ASP A 156 0.78 -29.34 -10.53
C ASP A 156 1.26 -30.31 -9.42
N ASP A 157 1.75 -29.80 -8.28
CA ASP A 157 2.26 -30.62 -7.17
C ASP A 157 1.40 -30.43 -5.91
N GLU A 158 0.52 -31.37 -5.65
CA GLU A 158 -0.45 -31.32 -4.54
C GLU A 158 0.17 -31.42 -3.13
N GLU A 159 1.46 -31.70 -3.01
CA GLU A 159 2.13 -31.86 -1.73
C GLU A 159 3.13 -30.75 -1.39
N HIS A 160 3.62 -30.00 -2.36
CA HIS A 160 4.78 -29.14 -2.17
C HIS A 160 4.57 -27.69 -2.62
N ILE A 161 5.40 -26.80 -2.04
CA ILE A 161 5.64 -25.44 -2.49
C ILE A 161 7.15 -25.16 -2.52
N LEU A 162 7.58 -24.12 -3.21
CA LEU A 162 8.93 -23.59 -3.12
C LEU A 162 8.97 -22.34 -2.26
N VAL A 163 9.88 -22.30 -1.30
CA VAL A 163 10.04 -21.16 -0.39
C VAL A 163 11.49 -20.67 -0.39
N SER A 164 11.66 -19.37 -0.46
CA SER A 164 12.95 -18.70 -0.30
C SER A 164 13.22 -18.45 1.19
N VAL A 165 14.14 -19.21 1.78
CA VAL A 165 14.46 -19.12 3.21
C VAL A 165 15.92 -19.51 3.46
N ARG A 166 16.54 -18.90 4.47
CA ARG A 166 17.92 -19.23 4.86
C ARG A 166 17.92 -20.54 5.63
N VAL A 167 18.52 -21.61 5.10
CA VAL A 167 18.68 -22.90 5.78
C VAL A 167 20.11 -23.40 5.79
N SER A 168 20.89 -23.10 4.76
CA SER A 168 22.29 -23.51 4.67
C SER A 168 23.29 -22.48 5.21
N ASN A 169 22.88 -21.20 5.24
CA ASN A 169 23.69 -20.11 5.75
C ASN A 169 22.82 -18.87 6.09
N MET A 170 23.37 -17.92 6.86
CA MET A 170 22.66 -16.70 7.28
C MET A 170 22.75 -15.55 6.27
N ARG A 171 23.56 -15.66 5.22
CA ARG A 171 23.85 -14.52 4.31
C ARG A 171 22.86 -14.40 3.17
N SER A 172 22.43 -15.54 2.62
CA SER A 172 21.60 -15.57 1.40
C SER A 172 20.52 -16.63 1.53
N PRO A 173 19.29 -16.39 1.07
CA PRO A 173 18.24 -17.40 1.11
C PRO A 173 18.49 -18.50 0.08
N ASP A 174 18.23 -19.71 0.52
CA ASP A 174 18.13 -20.90 -0.33
C ASP A 174 16.70 -21.00 -0.89
N VAL A 175 16.51 -21.73 -1.99
CA VAL A 175 15.18 -22.19 -2.38
C VAL A 175 15.00 -23.62 -1.88
N VAL A 176 13.98 -23.83 -1.07
CA VAL A 176 13.64 -25.15 -0.53
C VAL A 176 12.29 -25.61 -1.06
N LYS A 177 12.23 -26.88 -1.47
CA LYS A 177 10.98 -27.57 -1.74
C LYS A 177 10.45 -28.10 -0.40
N VAL A 178 9.28 -27.60 0.00
CA VAL A 178 8.64 -27.92 1.27
C VAL A 178 7.46 -28.84 1.02
N ASN A 179 7.47 -30.05 1.62
CA ASN A 179 6.27 -30.86 1.67
C ASN A 179 5.36 -30.34 2.79
N VAL A 180 4.23 -29.77 2.40
CA VAL A 180 3.27 -29.11 3.31
C VAL A 180 2.60 -30.14 4.22
N MET A 181 2.36 -31.37 3.73
CA MET A 181 1.69 -32.41 4.48
C MET A 181 2.60 -33.06 5.53
N LYS A 182 3.84 -33.38 5.15
CA LYS A 182 4.82 -34.10 5.99
C LYS A 182 5.73 -33.17 6.78
N ASN A 183 5.69 -31.86 6.50
CA ASN A 183 6.57 -30.87 7.11
C ASN A 183 8.06 -31.24 6.97
N THR A 184 8.47 -31.59 5.75
CA THR A 184 9.87 -31.89 5.38
C THR A 184 10.34 -30.92 4.32
N ILE A 185 11.65 -30.65 4.29
CA ILE A 185 12.26 -29.73 3.34
C ILE A 185 13.39 -30.38 2.57
N LYS A 186 13.58 -29.95 1.30
CA LYS A 186 14.73 -30.30 0.47
C LYS A 186 15.26 -29.03 -0.18
N ILE A 187 16.54 -28.72 0.03
CA ILE A 187 17.18 -27.61 -0.67
C ILE A 187 17.32 -27.98 -2.15
N ILE A 188 16.73 -27.19 -3.03
CA ILE A 188 16.84 -27.36 -4.49
C ILE A 188 17.81 -26.36 -5.11
N LYS A 189 17.98 -25.17 -4.48
CA LYS A 189 18.96 -24.18 -4.89
C LYS A 189 19.59 -23.54 -3.65
N LYS A 190 20.90 -23.61 -3.53
CA LYS A 190 21.63 -22.88 -2.47
C LYS A 190 21.77 -21.42 -2.84
N GLY A 191 21.59 -20.55 -1.84
CA GLY A 191 21.85 -19.13 -1.96
C GLY A 191 23.29 -18.85 -2.38
N VAL A 192 23.45 -17.94 -3.33
CA VAL A 192 24.77 -17.38 -3.70
C VAL A 192 24.98 -16.07 -2.97
N ALA A 193 26.23 -15.61 -2.89
CA ALA A 193 26.57 -14.39 -2.15
C ALA A 193 25.69 -13.20 -2.63
N TRP A 194 25.09 -12.51 -1.65
CA TRP A 194 24.27 -11.31 -1.87
C TRP A 194 22.91 -11.54 -2.55
N THR A 195 22.49 -12.80 -2.73
CA THR A 195 21.13 -13.07 -3.24
C THR A 195 20.09 -12.51 -2.26
N SER A 196 19.15 -11.75 -2.80
CA SER A 196 18.00 -11.20 -2.08
C SER A 196 16.70 -11.97 -2.39
N GLY A 197 16.56 -12.52 -3.60
CA GLY A 197 15.38 -13.22 -4.05
C GLY A 197 15.64 -14.19 -5.20
N TRP A 198 14.64 -15.01 -5.48
CA TRP A 198 14.63 -16.01 -6.54
C TRP A 198 13.30 -15.98 -7.29
N MET A 199 13.31 -16.36 -8.58
CA MET A 199 12.12 -16.57 -9.38
C MET A 199 12.24 -17.88 -10.15
N THR A 200 11.12 -18.58 -10.26
CA THR A 200 10.95 -19.79 -11.07
C THR A 200 10.38 -19.48 -12.44
N ASP A 201 10.56 -20.38 -13.39
CA ASP A 201 9.73 -20.44 -14.57
C ASP A 201 8.40 -21.18 -14.27
N GLU A 202 7.55 -21.29 -15.27
CA GLU A 202 6.23 -21.94 -15.22
C GLU A 202 6.29 -23.46 -15.03
N TYR A 203 7.51 -24.04 -15.01
CA TYR A 203 7.75 -25.46 -14.69
C TYR A 203 8.27 -25.66 -13.27
N GLY A 204 8.35 -24.61 -12.47
CA GLY A 204 8.90 -24.63 -11.11
C GLY A 204 10.43 -24.75 -11.06
N GLU A 205 11.12 -24.51 -12.17
CA GLU A 205 12.58 -24.46 -12.20
C GLU A 205 13.10 -23.09 -11.78
N VAL A 206 13.98 -23.02 -10.78
CA VAL A 206 14.59 -21.75 -10.34
C VAL A 206 15.55 -21.25 -11.41
N ARG A 207 15.22 -20.14 -12.07
CA ARG A 207 15.91 -19.64 -13.25
C ARG A 207 16.46 -18.22 -13.12
N ILE A 208 15.87 -17.38 -12.27
CA ILE A 208 16.33 -16.02 -11.99
C ILE A 208 16.72 -15.90 -10.54
N GLY A 209 17.80 -15.17 -10.28
CA GLY A 209 18.23 -14.76 -8.95
C GLY A 209 18.53 -13.27 -8.93
N TYR A 210 18.06 -12.60 -7.89
CA TYR A 210 18.34 -11.20 -7.62
C TYR A 210 19.45 -11.10 -6.61
N THR A 211 20.49 -10.36 -6.94
CA THR A 211 21.58 -10.06 -6.00
C THR A 211 21.67 -8.57 -5.77
N TYR A 212 21.99 -8.16 -4.56
CA TYR A 212 22.02 -6.76 -4.19
C TYR A 212 23.27 -6.43 -3.37
N ASP A 213 24.11 -5.54 -3.91
CA ASP A 213 25.26 -4.98 -3.21
C ASP A 213 24.84 -3.73 -2.42
N ARG A 214 24.65 -3.91 -1.13
CA ARG A 214 24.21 -2.84 -0.21
C ARG A 214 25.17 -1.66 -0.12
N ASN A 215 26.46 -1.92 -0.33
CA ASN A 215 27.49 -0.87 -0.23
C ASN A 215 27.55 0.05 -1.45
N ARG A 216 26.94 -0.41 -2.56
CA ARG A 216 26.90 0.33 -3.83
C ARG A 216 25.50 0.71 -4.25
N SER A 217 24.49 0.31 -3.50
CA SER A 217 23.08 0.43 -3.89
C SER A 217 22.84 -0.08 -5.31
N ALA A 218 23.43 -1.24 -5.64
CA ALA A 218 23.44 -1.79 -7.00
C ALA A 218 22.87 -3.22 -7.03
N GLY A 219 21.98 -3.47 -7.99
CA GLY A 219 21.41 -4.76 -8.24
C GLY A 219 22.06 -5.48 -9.40
N THR A 220 21.99 -6.82 -9.37
CA THR A 220 22.38 -7.68 -10.49
C THR A 220 21.36 -8.79 -10.62
N ILE A 221 20.87 -9.02 -11.84
CA ILE A 221 19.97 -10.12 -12.15
C ILE A 221 20.78 -11.20 -12.84
N ILE A 222 20.80 -12.38 -12.22
CA ILE A 222 21.43 -13.59 -12.77
C ILE A 222 20.38 -14.55 -13.29
N PHE A 223 20.72 -15.24 -14.35
CA PHE A 223 19.82 -16.13 -15.07
C PHE A 223 20.53 -17.42 -15.46
N LYS A 224 19.77 -18.51 -15.58
CA LYS A 224 20.20 -19.74 -16.22
C LYS A 224 19.18 -20.21 -17.26
N ASP A 225 19.66 -20.70 -18.41
CA ASP A 225 18.81 -21.26 -19.44
C ASP A 225 18.07 -22.51 -18.94
N HIS A 226 16.90 -22.80 -19.51
CA HIS A 226 16.10 -23.98 -19.15
C HIS A 226 16.93 -25.27 -19.28
N GLY A 227 16.87 -26.11 -18.25
CA GLY A 227 17.66 -27.35 -18.16
C GLY A 227 19.17 -27.17 -18.00
N SER A 228 19.69 -25.93 -17.93
CA SER A 228 21.11 -25.63 -17.74
C SER A 228 21.47 -25.59 -16.25
N THR A 229 22.74 -25.79 -15.95
CA THR A 229 23.31 -25.57 -14.62
C THR A 229 24.15 -24.29 -14.53
N LYS A 230 24.39 -23.63 -15.67
CA LYS A 230 25.28 -22.47 -15.77
C LYS A 230 24.50 -21.18 -15.56
N TRP A 231 24.93 -20.37 -14.62
CA TRP A 231 24.39 -19.05 -14.34
C TRP A 231 25.21 -17.97 -15.03
N ARG A 232 24.56 -16.93 -15.53
CA ARG A 232 25.18 -15.72 -16.10
C ARG A 232 24.44 -14.48 -15.66
N THR A 233 25.11 -13.33 -15.66
CA THR A 233 24.49 -12.03 -15.45
C THR A 233 23.76 -11.60 -16.72
N ILE A 234 22.53 -11.11 -16.58
CA ILE A 234 21.75 -10.53 -17.68
C ILE A 234 21.58 -9.03 -17.52
N TRP A 235 21.38 -8.53 -16.30
CA TRP A 235 21.28 -7.09 -16.02
C TRP A 235 22.12 -6.71 -14.81
N LYS A 236 22.57 -5.45 -14.85
CA LYS A 236 23.13 -4.73 -13.71
C LYS A 236 22.50 -3.35 -13.69
N TYR A 237 22.09 -2.90 -12.53
CA TYR A 237 21.46 -1.60 -12.37
C TYR A 237 21.85 -0.95 -11.05
N THR A 238 21.73 0.36 -10.98
CA THR A 238 21.83 1.12 -9.73
C THR A 238 20.42 1.41 -9.22
N THR A 239 20.24 1.36 -7.91
CA THR A 239 18.93 1.69 -7.31
C THR A 239 18.61 3.15 -7.56
N LEU A 240 17.34 3.44 -7.87
CA LEU A 240 16.85 4.79 -8.18
C LEU A 240 17.52 5.43 -9.41
N SER A 241 17.91 4.63 -10.38
CA SER A 241 18.43 5.11 -11.66
C SER A 241 17.59 4.59 -12.84
N GLU A 242 17.71 5.22 -13.99
CA GLU A 242 16.95 4.90 -15.18
C GLU A 242 17.33 3.53 -15.81
N ASP A 243 18.45 2.92 -15.37
CA ASP A 243 18.85 1.57 -15.78
C ASP A 243 18.21 0.46 -14.92
N SER A 244 17.29 0.81 -14.03
CA SER A 244 16.55 -0.14 -13.20
C SER A 244 15.68 -1.07 -14.07
N VAL A 245 15.71 -2.36 -13.73
CA VAL A 245 14.93 -3.42 -14.39
C VAL A 245 14.29 -4.31 -13.34
N SER A 246 13.01 -4.63 -13.53
CA SER A 246 12.25 -5.56 -12.69
C SER A 246 11.68 -6.68 -13.56
N VAL A 247 12.06 -7.94 -13.31
CA VAL A 247 11.50 -9.08 -14.04
C VAL A 247 10.15 -9.44 -13.44
N LEU A 248 9.13 -9.50 -14.29
CA LEU A 248 7.75 -9.80 -13.91
C LEU A 248 7.45 -11.30 -13.94
N GLY A 249 8.02 -12.04 -14.90
CA GLY A 249 7.77 -13.47 -15.04
C GLY A 249 8.29 -14.04 -16.36
N PHE A 250 8.01 -15.32 -16.55
CA PHE A 250 8.31 -16.05 -17.78
C PHE A 250 7.07 -16.18 -18.67
N GLY A 251 7.28 -16.46 -19.96
CA GLY A 251 6.27 -16.89 -20.91
C GLY A 251 6.40 -18.38 -21.27
N GLU A 252 5.54 -18.87 -22.15
CA GLU A 252 5.53 -20.28 -22.61
C GLU A 252 6.85 -20.67 -23.27
N GLU A 253 7.46 -19.77 -24.05
CA GLU A 253 8.78 -19.99 -24.62
C GLU A 253 9.83 -20.02 -23.49
N PRO A 254 10.64 -21.09 -23.37
CA PRO A 254 11.43 -21.35 -22.16
C PRO A 254 12.41 -20.25 -21.72
N ASN A 255 12.78 -19.33 -22.56
CA ASN A 255 13.70 -18.23 -22.24
C ASN A 255 13.10 -16.85 -22.47
N LYS A 256 11.81 -16.77 -22.76
CA LYS A 256 11.09 -15.51 -22.90
C LYS A 256 10.71 -15.01 -21.52
N VAL A 257 11.11 -13.79 -21.21
CA VAL A 257 10.76 -13.10 -19.96
C VAL A 257 10.07 -11.79 -20.26
N TRP A 258 9.23 -11.41 -19.31
CA TRP A 258 8.53 -10.14 -19.28
C TRP A 258 9.13 -9.30 -18.14
N PHE A 259 9.39 -8.02 -18.41
CA PHE A 259 10.05 -7.15 -17.45
C PHE A 259 9.66 -5.69 -17.64
N GLU A 260 9.80 -4.94 -16.57
CA GLU A 260 9.70 -3.49 -16.51
C GLU A 260 11.08 -2.88 -16.74
N ALA A 261 11.13 -1.84 -17.55
CA ALA A 261 12.30 -0.98 -17.71
C ALA A 261 11.85 0.41 -18.19
N TYR A 262 12.71 1.41 -18.03
CA TYR A 262 12.42 2.74 -18.54
C TYR A 262 12.46 2.80 -20.07
N LYS A 263 11.49 3.50 -20.64
CA LYS A 263 11.39 3.91 -22.04
C LYS A 263 10.98 5.37 -22.10
N ASP A 264 11.81 6.19 -22.71
CA ASP A 264 11.55 7.64 -22.82
C ASP A 264 11.25 8.29 -21.45
N GLY A 265 11.97 7.87 -20.41
CA GLY A 265 11.84 8.36 -19.04
C GLY A 265 10.67 7.77 -18.23
N ARG A 266 9.89 6.82 -18.76
CA ARG A 266 8.77 6.16 -18.04
C ARG A 266 8.93 4.66 -18.03
N ILE A 267 8.45 4.04 -16.95
CA ILE A 267 8.42 2.56 -16.84
C ILE A 267 7.44 2.02 -17.88
N ALA A 268 7.91 1.07 -18.67
CA ALA A 268 7.15 0.38 -19.70
C ALA A 268 7.41 -1.13 -19.61
N ILE A 269 6.53 -1.92 -20.22
CA ILE A 269 6.58 -3.37 -20.22
C ILE A 269 7.23 -3.86 -21.49
N PHE A 270 8.21 -4.73 -21.33
CA PHE A 270 8.95 -5.38 -22.39
C PHE A 270 8.89 -6.90 -22.28
N SER A 271 9.09 -7.58 -23.41
CA SER A 271 9.43 -9.00 -23.43
C SER A 271 10.75 -9.22 -24.18
N ALA A 272 11.48 -10.28 -23.86
CA ALA A 272 12.68 -10.67 -24.58
C ALA A 272 12.98 -12.16 -24.43
N ASP A 273 13.56 -12.76 -25.49
CA ASP A 273 14.27 -14.04 -25.40
C ASP A 273 15.69 -13.78 -24.86
N ILE A 274 15.85 -14.01 -23.57
CA ILE A 274 17.10 -13.79 -22.84
C ILE A 274 18.11 -14.94 -22.98
N SER A 275 17.88 -15.94 -23.84
CA SER A 275 18.89 -16.98 -24.16
C SER A 275 20.09 -16.39 -24.92
N LYS A 276 19.86 -15.34 -25.69
CA LYS A 276 20.89 -14.64 -26.45
C LYS A 276 21.69 -13.68 -25.58
N GLN A 277 23.00 -13.59 -25.79
CA GLN A 277 23.84 -12.67 -25.02
C GLN A 277 23.49 -11.19 -25.26
N ASN A 278 23.13 -10.85 -26.49
CA ASN A 278 22.67 -9.53 -26.93
C ASN A 278 21.23 -9.70 -27.40
N PHE A 279 20.30 -9.80 -26.46
CA PHE A 279 18.86 -9.82 -26.77
C PHE A 279 18.35 -8.39 -27.01
N GLU A 280 17.39 -8.28 -27.88
CA GLU A 280 16.68 -7.02 -28.17
C GLU A 280 15.31 -7.08 -27.49
N PRO A 281 15.01 -6.14 -26.56
CA PRO A 281 13.69 -6.05 -25.94
C PRO A 281 12.62 -5.67 -26.95
N GLU A 282 11.50 -6.35 -26.89
CA GLU A 282 10.27 -6.01 -27.63
C GLU A 282 9.35 -5.23 -26.68
N LEU A 283 8.94 -4.03 -27.09
CA LEU A 283 7.97 -3.23 -26.33
C LEU A 283 6.60 -3.91 -26.39
N VAL A 284 6.03 -4.18 -25.21
CA VAL A 284 4.69 -4.75 -25.08
C VAL A 284 3.66 -3.67 -24.81
N TYR A 285 3.93 -2.82 -23.82
CA TYR A 285 3.04 -1.74 -23.46
C TYR A 285 3.80 -0.56 -22.85
N SER A 286 3.34 0.64 -23.16
CA SER A 286 3.79 1.88 -22.50
C SER A 286 2.63 2.86 -22.44
N HIS A 287 2.55 3.62 -21.37
CA HIS A 287 1.59 4.73 -21.24
C HIS A 287 2.28 6.05 -21.60
N PRO A 288 1.58 7.01 -22.26
CA PRO A 288 2.19 8.27 -22.68
C PRO A 288 2.55 9.21 -21.52
N GLU A 289 1.83 9.13 -20.42
CA GLU A 289 1.91 10.09 -19.30
C GLU A 289 2.28 9.46 -17.95
N ARG A 290 2.15 8.14 -17.81
CA ARG A 290 2.34 7.43 -16.53
C ARG A 290 3.37 6.32 -16.63
N ASP A 291 3.96 5.99 -15.49
CA ASP A 291 4.70 4.74 -15.33
C ASP A 291 3.74 3.55 -15.35
N VAL A 292 4.12 2.48 -16.03
CA VAL A 292 3.38 1.21 -16.04
C VAL A 292 4.07 0.28 -15.04
N GLU A 293 3.78 0.47 -13.76
CA GLU A 293 4.15 -0.49 -12.71
C GLU A 293 3.04 -1.54 -12.61
N THR A 294 3.37 -2.82 -12.83
CA THR A 294 2.36 -3.84 -13.08
C THR A 294 2.72 -5.21 -12.57
N TYR A 295 1.76 -6.10 -12.71
CA TYR A 295 1.94 -7.54 -12.60
C TYR A 295 1.38 -8.24 -13.83
N LEU A 296 1.97 -9.38 -14.17
CA LEU A 296 1.47 -10.23 -15.25
C LEU A 296 0.25 -11.01 -14.77
N ARG A 297 -0.77 -11.04 -15.61
CA ARG A 297 -1.93 -11.90 -15.40
C ARG A 297 -1.83 -13.13 -16.29
N TYR A 298 -2.05 -14.29 -15.68
CA TYR A 298 -2.08 -15.57 -16.38
C TYR A 298 -3.48 -16.17 -16.29
N LYS A 299 -3.93 -16.80 -17.37
CA LYS A 299 -5.08 -17.71 -17.35
C LYS A 299 -4.62 -19.05 -16.79
N LYS A 300 -5.45 -19.70 -16.00
CA LYS A 300 -5.09 -21.00 -15.42
C LYS A 300 -4.80 -22.02 -16.52
N GLY A 301 -3.67 -22.71 -16.39
CA GLY A 301 -3.14 -23.60 -17.42
C GLY A 301 -2.48 -22.93 -18.63
N SER A 302 -2.50 -21.58 -18.73
CA SER A 302 -1.65 -20.84 -19.67
C SER A 302 -0.29 -20.58 -19.06
N LYS A 303 0.75 -20.70 -19.88
CA LYS A 303 2.12 -20.34 -19.51
C LYS A 303 2.53 -18.98 -20.03
N ASP A 304 1.75 -18.43 -20.95
CA ASP A 304 1.88 -17.05 -21.39
C ASP A 304 0.95 -16.13 -20.61
N PRO A 305 1.41 -14.93 -20.27
CA PRO A 305 0.53 -13.94 -19.69
C PRO A 305 -0.54 -13.53 -20.70
N ILE A 306 -1.76 -13.37 -20.21
CA ILE A 306 -2.92 -12.94 -21.01
C ILE A 306 -3.21 -11.45 -20.88
N GLY A 307 -2.52 -10.76 -19.98
CA GLY A 307 -2.73 -9.34 -19.75
C GLY A 307 -1.84 -8.78 -18.65
N ILE A 308 -2.01 -7.49 -18.42
CA ILE A 308 -1.39 -6.73 -17.35
C ILE A 308 -2.45 -5.90 -16.63
N GLY A 309 -2.28 -5.72 -15.32
CA GLY A 309 -3.04 -4.71 -14.56
C GLY A 309 -2.13 -3.54 -14.25
N PHE A 310 -2.55 -2.32 -14.51
CA PHE A 310 -1.81 -1.12 -14.13
C PHE A 310 -2.77 -0.04 -13.63
N ARG A 311 -2.23 0.97 -12.97
CA ARG A 311 -3.01 2.07 -12.44
C ARG A 311 -2.45 3.41 -12.95
N ASP A 312 -3.37 4.26 -13.37
CA ASP A 312 -3.15 5.70 -13.44
C ASP A 312 -4.00 6.38 -12.34
N GLU A 313 -4.99 7.18 -12.69
CA GLU A 313 -5.99 7.65 -11.74
C GLU A 313 -7.00 6.55 -11.33
N ASN A 314 -7.21 5.58 -12.21
CA ASN A 314 -8.09 4.43 -12.02
C ASN A 314 -7.31 3.13 -12.25
N TYR A 315 -7.86 2.03 -11.76
CA TYR A 315 -7.30 0.72 -12.06
C TYR A 315 -7.74 0.20 -13.42
N HIS A 316 -6.79 -0.27 -14.24
CA HIS A 316 -7.01 -0.79 -15.57
C HIS A 316 -6.50 -2.22 -15.72
N MET A 317 -7.28 -3.06 -16.43
CA MET A 317 -6.81 -4.33 -16.97
C MET A 317 -6.66 -4.22 -18.48
N ILE A 318 -5.47 -4.56 -18.98
CA ILE A 318 -5.22 -4.69 -20.41
C ILE A 318 -5.09 -6.17 -20.68
N THR A 319 -6.14 -6.76 -21.24
CA THR A 319 -6.24 -8.20 -21.47
C THR A 319 -6.17 -8.49 -22.97
N TRP A 320 -5.22 -9.36 -23.37
CA TRP A 320 -4.97 -9.73 -24.78
C TRP A 320 -5.82 -10.92 -25.22
N ASP A 321 -6.23 -11.79 -24.27
CA ASP A 321 -7.20 -12.85 -24.53
C ASP A 321 -8.58 -12.24 -24.72
N LYS A 322 -9.19 -12.48 -25.91
CA LYS A 322 -10.47 -11.84 -26.28
C LYS A 322 -11.65 -12.31 -25.43
N GLU A 323 -11.67 -13.59 -25.09
CA GLU A 323 -12.76 -14.16 -24.29
C GLU A 323 -12.74 -13.59 -22.86
N GLU A 324 -11.56 -13.52 -22.25
CA GLU A 324 -11.40 -12.91 -20.94
C GLU A 324 -11.66 -11.41 -20.98
N ALA A 325 -11.21 -10.69 -22.02
CA ALA A 325 -11.50 -9.26 -22.16
C ALA A 325 -12.99 -8.96 -22.29
N GLU A 326 -13.75 -9.78 -23.04
CA GLU A 326 -15.21 -9.66 -23.13
C GLU A 326 -15.89 -9.98 -21.79
N PHE A 327 -15.44 -10.99 -21.09
CA PHE A 327 -15.92 -11.32 -19.76
C PHE A 327 -15.68 -10.18 -18.77
N GLU A 328 -14.44 -9.66 -18.69
CA GLU A 328 -14.08 -8.53 -17.82
C GLU A 328 -14.92 -7.30 -18.10
N LYS A 329 -15.09 -6.97 -19.38
CA LYS A 329 -15.95 -5.86 -19.80
C LYS A 329 -17.36 -6.02 -19.28
N SER A 330 -17.94 -7.23 -19.32
CA SER A 330 -19.29 -7.50 -18.80
C SER A 330 -19.39 -7.25 -17.29
N ILE A 331 -18.30 -7.47 -16.55
CA ILE A 331 -18.25 -7.18 -15.12
C ILE A 331 -18.09 -5.67 -14.86
N TYR A 332 -17.22 -4.98 -15.61
CA TYR A 332 -17.05 -3.52 -15.48
C TYR A 332 -18.36 -2.75 -15.76
N GLU A 333 -19.15 -3.23 -16.71
CA GLU A 333 -20.47 -2.62 -17.02
C GLU A 333 -21.48 -2.72 -15.86
N LEU A 334 -21.28 -3.63 -14.90
CA LEU A 334 -22.12 -3.73 -13.69
C LEU A 334 -21.72 -2.71 -12.61
N PHE A 335 -20.52 -2.16 -12.69
CA PHE A 335 -19.94 -1.25 -11.69
C PHE A 335 -19.37 0.00 -12.37
N PRO A 336 -20.20 0.80 -13.03
CA PRO A 336 -19.73 2.04 -13.64
C PRO A 336 -19.17 2.95 -12.54
N ASP A 337 -18.10 3.66 -12.83
CA ASP A 337 -17.41 4.59 -11.92
C ASP A 337 -16.77 3.94 -10.67
N GLN A 338 -16.55 2.63 -10.70
CA GLN A 338 -15.88 1.90 -9.63
C GLN A 338 -14.70 1.08 -10.18
N ASP A 339 -13.65 0.98 -9.39
CA ASP A 339 -12.55 0.07 -9.66
C ASP A 339 -12.95 -1.36 -9.33
N VAL A 340 -12.69 -2.27 -10.25
CA VAL A 340 -12.96 -3.70 -10.10
C VAL A 340 -11.65 -4.48 -10.15
N TYR A 341 -11.36 -5.17 -9.06
CA TYR A 341 -10.17 -6.02 -8.94
C TYR A 341 -10.56 -7.48 -8.99
N PHE A 342 -10.04 -8.21 -9.95
CA PHE A 342 -10.19 -9.66 -10.01
C PHE A 342 -9.25 -10.32 -9.00
N GLY A 343 -9.84 -11.04 -8.05
CA GLY A 343 -9.14 -11.76 -6.99
C GLY A 343 -8.84 -13.21 -7.39
N THR A 344 -9.07 -14.15 -6.46
CA THR A 344 -8.83 -15.58 -6.70
C THR A 344 -10.00 -16.25 -7.43
N SER A 345 -9.68 -17.28 -8.23
CA SER A 345 -10.67 -18.14 -8.90
C SER A 345 -10.50 -19.61 -8.50
N SER A 346 -11.56 -20.40 -8.71
CA SER A 346 -11.50 -21.86 -8.63
C SER A 346 -10.58 -22.47 -9.70
N LYS A 347 -10.18 -23.72 -9.53
CA LYS A 347 -9.25 -24.40 -10.46
C LYS A 347 -9.83 -24.55 -11.87
N ASP A 348 -11.15 -24.59 -12.01
CA ASP A 348 -11.87 -24.61 -13.29
C ASP A 348 -12.26 -23.22 -13.80
N GLU A 349 -11.80 -22.15 -13.13
CA GLU A 349 -12.10 -20.72 -13.41
C GLU A 349 -13.58 -20.37 -13.45
N ASN A 350 -14.46 -21.28 -13.02
CA ASN A 350 -15.89 -21.04 -13.00
C ASN A 350 -16.30 -20.05 -11.93
N ARG A 351 -15.82 -20.26 -10.69
CA ARG A 351 -16.10 -19.37 -9.56
C ARG A 351 -14.93 -18.43 -9.30
N TYR A 352 -15.22 -17.18 -9.05
CA TYR A 352 -14.23 -16.14 -8.87
C TYR A 352 -14.67 -15.11 -7.84
N ILE A 353 -13.69 -14.46 -7.21
CA ILE A 353 -13.91 -13.35 -6.30
C ILE A 353 -13.52 -12.06 -7.02
N ILE A 354 -14.34 -11.04 -6.92
CA ILE A 354 -13.96 -9.66 -7.25
C ILE A 354 -14.09 -8.78 -6.03
N PHE A 355 -13.27 -7.74 -6.01
CA PHE A 355 -13.34 -6.64 -5.06
C PHE A 355 -13.66 -5.36 -5.81
N VAL A 356 -14.60 -4.58 -5.32
CA VAL A 356 -15.12 -3.39 -5.99
C VAL A 356 -15.11 -2.23 -5.02
N GLU A 357 -14.47 -1.11 -5.39
CA GLU A 357 -14.40 0.10 -4.58
C GLU A 357 -14.30 1.38 -5.43
N ASN A 358 -14.45 2.52 -4.80
CA ASN A 358 -13.95 3.83 -5.23
C ASN A 358 -13.78 4.74 -4.01
N SER A 359 -13.39 5.98 -4.19
CA SER A 359 -13.16 6.92 -3.08
C SER A 359 -14.38 7.15 -2.20
N SER A 360 -15.60 7.04 -2.76
CA SER A 360 -16.87 7.25 -2.05
C SER A 360 -17.49 5.96 -1.51
N THR A 361 -17.00 4.80 -1.95
CA THR A 361 -17.56 3.50 -1.60
C THR A 361 -16.46 2.59 -1.07
N PRO A 362 -16.42 2.35 0.25
CA PRO A 362 -15.51 1.37 0.83
C PRO A 362 -15.75 0.00 0.22
N GLY A 363 -14.69 -0.73 0.00
CA GLY A 363 -14.68 -1.95 -0.81
C GLY A 363 -15.69 -3.03 -0.41
N SER A 364 -16.17 -3.76 -1.41
CA SER A 364 -17.10 -4.88 -1.29
C SER A 364 -16.61 -6.08 -2.07
N TYR A 365 -16.77 -7.26 -1.49
CA TYR A 365 -16.40 -8.53 -2.12
C TYR A 365 -17.62 -9.22 -2.70
N TYR A 366 -17.48 -9.72 -3.93
CA TYR A 366 -18.52 -10.49 -4.63
C TYR A 366 -17.97 -11.85 -5.06
N LEU A 367 -18.83 -12.85 -5.04
CA LEU A 367 -18.60 -14.19 -5.58
C LEU A 367 -19.34 -14.32 -6.89
N GLY A 368 -18.59 -14.51 -7.98
CA GLY A 368 -19.15 -14.80 -9.30
C GLY A 368 -19.16 -16.31 -9.60
N ASP A 369 -20.13 -16.73 -10.42
CA ASP A 369 -20.20 -18.06 -11.04
C ASP A 369 -20.47 -17.88 -12.53
N LYS A 370 -19.46 -18.15 -13.39
CA LYS A 370 -19.54 -17.96 -14.84
C LYS A 370 -20.63 -18.85 -15.48
N LYS A 371 -20.78 -20.09 -15.01
CA LYS A 371 -21.76 -21.06 -15.56
C LYS A 371 -23.19 -20.69 -15.20
N LEU A 372 -23.42 -20.15 -14.01
CA LEU A 372 -24.74 -19.71 -13.57
C LEU A 372 -25.05 -18.27 -14.01
N GLY A 373 -24.04 -17.50 -14.40
CA GLY A 373 -24.17 -16.07 -14.72
C GLY A 373 -24.61 -15.25 -13.50
N THR A 374 -24.14 -15.60 -12.30
CA THR A 374 -24.48 -14.90 -11.05
C THR A 374 -23.29 -14.17 -10.46
N LEU A 375 -23.57 -13.09 -9.74
CA LEU A 375 -22.61 -12.32 -8.97
C LEU A 375 -23.27 -11.92 -7.65
N ASP A 376 -22.85 -12.57 -6.57
CA ASP A 376 -23.46 -12.44 -5.25
C ASP A 376 -22.56 -11.66 -4.30
N LEU A 377 -23.11 -10.68 -3.58
CA LEU A 377 -22.39 -9.96 -2.52
C LEU A 377 -22.00 -10.93 -1.40
N VAL A 378 -20.71 -10.97 -1.11
CA VAL A 378 -20.15 -11.79 -0.02
C VAL A 378 -20.03 -10.99 1.27
N ALA A 379 -19.43 -9.80 1.19
CA ALA A 379 -19.21 -8.93 2.35
C ALA A 379 -18.81 -7.52 1.93
N HIS A 380 -19.15 -6.56 2.77
CA HIS A 380 -18.56 -5.22 2.75
C HIS A 380 -17.31 -5.18 3.64
N SER A 381 -16.26 -4.50 3.19
CA SER A 381 -15.05 -4.27 4.03
C SER A 381 -15.39 -3.44 5.27
N TYR A 382 -16.23 -2.40 5.10
CA TYR A 382 -16.73 -1.53 6.16
C TYR A 382 -18.26 -1.54 6.19
N PRO A 383 -18.92 -2.54 6.79
CA PRO A 383 -20.37 -2.63 6.79
C PRO A 383 -21.08 -1.40 7.37
N ALA A 384 -20.44 -0.73 8.35
CA ALA A 384 -20.97 0.49 8.95
C ALA A 384 -20.97 1.70 8.00
N LEU A 385 -20.18 1.65 6.91
CA LEU A 385 -20.10 2.68 5.88
C LEU A 385 -20.84 2.29 4.59
N ALA A 386 -21.35 1.07 4.47
CA ALA A 386 -21.89 0.55 3.22
C ALA A 386 -23.07 1.35 2.65
N ASN A 387 -23.79 2.08 3.50
CA ASN A 387 -24.92 2.94 3.11
C ASN A 387 -24.63 4.43 3.34
N SER A 388 -23.39 4.79 3.65
CA SER A 388 -22.98 6.19 3.85
C SER A 388 -22.60 6.82 2.52
N VAL A 389 -22.94 8.09 2.34
CA VAL A 389 -22.43 8.89 1.25
C VAL A 389 -21.11 9.48 1.72
N LEU A 390 -20.01 9.07 1.11
CA LEU A 390 -18.69 9.60 1.39
C LEU A 390 -18.26 10.54 0.26
N PRO A 391 -17.57 11.63 0.58
CA PRO A 391 -17.08 12.55 -0.43
C PRO A 391 -16.13 11.87 -1.42
N PRO A 392 -16.26 12.13 -2.74
CA PRO A 392 -15.32 11.65 -3.73
C PRO A 392 -13.98 12.38 -3.63
N LYS A 393 -12.92 11.72 -4.10
CA LYS A 393 -11.65 12.36 -4.40
C LYS A 393 -11.67 12.85 -5.85
N GLU A 394 -11.25 14.07 -6.06
CA GLU A 394 -11.09 14.68 -7.38
C GLU A 394 -9.61 14.89 -7.68
N ALA A 395 -9.15 14.40 -8.82
CA ALA A 395 -7.79 14.69 -9.29
C ALA A 395 -7.73 16.14 -9.76
N ILE A 396 -6.72 16.87 -9.29
CA ILE A 396 -6.41 18.24 -9.70
C ILE A 396 -4.94 18.34 -10.05
N THR A 397 -4.57 19.38 -10.77
CA THR A 397 -3.17 19.74 -11.02
C THR A 397 -2.94 21.17 -10.59
N TYR A 398 -1.87 21.41 -9.84
CA TYR A 398 -1.39 22.75 -9.53
C TYR A 398 0.05 22.92 -10.02
N GLN A 399 0.47 24.16 -10.19
CA GLN A 399 1.81 24.49 -10.61
C GLN A 399 2.67 24.89 -9.42
N ALA A 400 3.78 24.19 -9.21
CA ALA A 400 4.79 24.60 -8.25
C ALA A 400 5.44 25.94 -8.66
N ARG A 401 6.05 26.65 -7.73
CA ARG A 401 6.68 27.96 -7.94
C ARG A 401 7.76 28.00 -9.01
N ASP A 402 8.36 26.86 -9.34
CA ASP A 402 9.35 26.69 -10.41
C ASP A 402 8.76 26.23 -11.74
N GLY A 403 7.42 26.10 -11.80
CA GLY A 403 6.68 25.75 -13.01
C GLY A 403 6.46 24.25 -13.21
N LEU A 404 6.83 23.40 -12.23
CA LEU A 404 6.54 21.96 -12.29
C LEU A 404 5.04 21.73 -12.05
N ASP A 405 4.39 21.01 -12.95
CA ASP A 405 3.01 20.55 -12.75
C ASP A 405 2.97 19.38 -11.77
N ILE A 406 2.15 19.51 -10.74
CA ILE A 406 2.01 18.51 -9.67
C ILE A 406 0.54 18.10 -9.57
N GLU A 407 0.31 16.79 -9.67
CA GLU A 407 -1.02 16.23 -9.42
C GLU A 407 -1.29 16.14 -7.92
N ALA A 408 -2.53 16.39 -7.56
CA ALA A 408 -3.02 16.23 -6.20
C ALA A 408 -4.47 15.71 -6.23
N PHE A 409 -4.93 15.23 -5.08
CA PHE A 409 -6.31 14.82 -4.88
C PHE A 409 -6.98 15.73 -3.86
N LEU A 410 -8.11 16.30 -4.28
CA LEU A 410 -8.96 17.13 -3.46
C LEU A 410 -10.15 16.31 -2.96
N THR A 411 -10.39 16.32 -1.65
CA THR A 411 -11.60 15.77 -1.04
C THR A 411 -12.34 16.88 -0.30
N LEU A 412 -13.53 17.21 -0.74
CA LEU A 412 -14.35 18.27 -0.14
C LEU A 412 -15.45 17.67 0.75
N PRO A 413 -15.82 18.33 1.86
CA PRO A 413 -16.98 17.94 2.63
C PRO A 413 -18.27 18.14 1.81
N GLU A 414 -19.25 17.28 2.01
CA GLU A 414 -20.50 17.31 1.24
C GLU A 414 -21.19 18.68 1.28
N GLY A 415 -21.49 19.21 0.09
CA GLY A 415 -22.24 20.47 -0.09
C GLY A 415 -21.49 21.73 0.31
N LYS A 416 -20.17 21.68 0.43
CA LYS A 416 -19.30 22.82 0.76
C LYS A 416 -18.04 22.76 -0.09
N ASP A 417 -17.68 23.87 -0.70
CA ASP A 417 -16.58 23.97 -1.67
C ASP A 417 -15.69 25.21 -1.51
N GLU A 418 -16.04 26.15 -0.63
CA GLU A 418 -15.27 27.38 -0.45
C GLU A 418 -15.10 27.78 1.01
N ASN A 419 -13.99 28.46 1.29
CA ASN A 419 -13.63 29.05 2.60
C ASN A 419 -13.67 28.03 3.76
N LEU A 420 -13.07 26.85 3.53
CA LEU A 420 -13.16 25.70 4.43
C LEU A 420 -11.95 25.63 5.37
N PRO A 421 -12.13 25.10 6.60
CA PRO A 421 -10.99 24.60 7.35
C PRO A 421 -10.37 23.47 6.54
N THR A 422 -9.04 23.50 6.33
CA THR A 422 -8.37 22.67 5.35
C THR A 422 -7.22 21.89 5.97
N ILE A 423 -7.07 20.65 5.54
CA ILE A 423 -5.97 19.76 5.89
C ILE A 423 -5.08 19.58 4.66
N ILE A 424 -3.83 19.98 4.79
CA ILE A 424 -2.76 19.67 3.84
C ILE A 424 -2.15 18.34 4.27
N PHE A 425 -2.22 17.33 3.39
CA PHE A 425 -1.97 15.95 3.74
C PHE A 425 -0.90 15.30 2.85
N PRO A 426 0.40 15.62 3.05
CA PRO A 426 1.49 14.98 2.33
C PRO A 426 1.60 13.48 2.70
N HIS A 427 1.78 12.65 1.67
CA HIS A 427 1.90 11.20 1.84
C HIS A 427 3.24 10.75 2.43
N GLY A 428 3.30 9.50 2.88
CA GLY A 428 4.51 8.82 3.33
C GLY A 428 5.40 8.35 2.16
N GLY A 429 6.56 7.83 2.47
CA GLY A 429 7.52 7.32 1.49
C GLY A 429 8.91 7.91 1.66
N PRO A 430 9.34 8.94 0.91
CA PRO A 430 8.62 9.78 -0.08
C PRO A 430 8.57 9.21 -1.50
N ILE A 431 9.38 8.19 -1.84
CA ILE A 431 9.33 7.53 -3.14
C ILE A 431 8.14 6.56 -3.11
N ALA A 432 6.98 7.11 -3.30
CA ALA A 432 5.66 6.50 -3.32
C ALA A 432 4.71 7.46 -4.05
N ALA A 433 3.44 7.16 -4.14
CA ALA A 433 2.42 8.10 -4.58
C ALA A 433 1.15 7.88 -3.76
N ASP A 434 0.45 8.99 -3.47
CA ASP A 434 -0.95 8.98 -3.05
C ASP A 434 -1.76 9.21 -4.33
N GLY A 435 -1.87 8.19 -5.17
CA GLY A 435 -2.41 8.36 -6.50
C GLY A 435 -3.76 7.72 -6.68
N GLU A 436 -4.39 7.31 -5.60
CA GLU A 436 -5.51 6.42 -5.72
C GLU A 436 -6.84 7.12 -5.47
N LYS A 437 -7.73 7.09 -6.47
CA LYS A 437 -9.14 7.36 -6.27
C LYS A 437 -9.85 6.27 -5.45
N GLY A 438 -9.11 5.34 -4.84
CA GLY A 438 -9.63 4.34 -3.93
C GLY A 438 -10.08 4.92 -2.58
N PHE A 439 -10.80 4.10 -1.81
CA PHE A 439 -11.25 4.48 -0.48
C PHE A 439 -10.06 4.68 0.48
N ASP A 440 -10.00 5.88 1.07
CA ASP A 440 -9.05 6.23 2.13
C ASP A 440 -9.81 6.68 3.38
N TYR A 441 -9.66 5.92 4.45
CA TYR A 441 -10.36 6.20 5.71
C TYR A 441 -9.86 7.47 6.42
N TRP A 442 -8.64 7.98 6.14
CA TRP A 442 -8.16 9.25 6.69
C TRP A 442 -8.88 10.43 6.04
N THR A 443 -8.84 10.52 4.71
CA THR A 443 -9.46 11.62 3.98
C THR A 443 -10.98 11.61 4.14
N SER A 444 -11.60 10.43 4.10
CA SER A 444 -13.04 10.28 4.35
C SER A 444 -13.42 10.73 5.77
N PHE A 445 -12.60 10.40 6.78
CA PHE A 445 -12.79 10.89 8.14
C PHE A 445 -12.73 12.41 8.22
N PHE A 446 -11.68 13.03 7.70
CA PHE A 446 -11.52 14.48 7.76
C PHE A 446 -12.62 15.22 6.99
N ALA A 447 -12.96 14.75 5.79
CA ALA A 447 -14.03 15.37 5.00
C ALA A 447 -15.39 15.23 5.70
N ASN A 448 -15.68 14.09 6.33
CA ASN A 448 -16.91 13.91 7.13
C ASN A 448 -16.95 14.83 8.36
N ARG A 449 -15.81 15.35 8.83
CA ARG A 449 -15.70 16.37 9.90
C ARG A 449 -15.82 17.80 9.36
N GLY A 450 -15.98 17.97 8.06
CA GLY A 450 -16.14 19.29 7.42
C GLY A 450 -14.84 19.96 7.00
N TYR A 451 -13.73 19.23 6.93
CA TYR A 451 -12.46 19.72 6.41
C TYR A 451 -12.32 19.43 4.91
N ALA A 452 -11.81 20.40 4.15
CA ALA A 452 -11.24 20.10 2.85
C ALA A 452 -9.89 19.38 3.05
N VAL A 453 -9.56 18.40 2.22
CA VAL A 453 -8.29 17.67 2.29
C VAL A 453 -7.58 17.75 0.95
N VAL A 454 -6.33 18.19 0.94
CA VAL A 454 -5.47 18.25 -0.25
C VAL A 454 -4.32 17.26 -0.06
N GLN A 455 -4.27 16.22 -0.90
CA GLN A 455 -3.22 15.21 -0.97
C GLN A 455 -2.41 15.43 -2.24
N MET A 456 -1.15 15.86 -2.13
CA MET A 456 -0.30 16.14 -3.29
C MET A 456 0.74 15.06 -3.51
N ASN A 457 0.99 14.75 -4.78
CA ASN A 457 2.12 13.94 -5.23
C ASN A 457 3.31 14.85 -5.55
N PHE A 458 3.96 15.35 -4.50
CA PHE A 458 5.12 16.25 -4.62
C PHE A 458 6.25 15.59 -5.41
N ARG A 459 7.18 16.39 -5.97
CA ARG A 459 8.35 15.83 -6.69
C ARG A 459 9.04 14.74 -5.88
N GLY A 460 9.47 13.66 -6.54
CA GLY A 460 10.00 12.47 -5.87
C GLY A 460 8.98 11.34 -5.75
N SER A 461 7.68 11.61 -5.96
CA SER A 461 6.65 10.58 -6.02
C SER A 461 6.83 9.68 -7.24
N THR A 462 6.37 8.43 -7.15
CA THR A 462 6.37 7.45 -8.26
C THR A 462 5.17 7.62 -9.19
N GLY A 463 5.20 6.97 -10.35
CA GLY A 463 4.09 6.99 -11.30
C GLY A 463 4.17 8.09 -12.38
N TYR A 464 5.05 9.07 -12.23
CA TYR A 464 5.17 10.25 -13.10
C TYR A 464 6.44 10.25 -13.97
N GLY A 465 7.17 9.15 -13.98
CA GLY A 465 8.41 8.97 -14.71
C GLY A 465 9.67 9.30 -13.91
N TYR A 466 10.81 8.92 -14.49
CA TYR A 466 12.12 9.00 -13.84
C TYR A 466 12.52 10.42 -13.43
N ASP A 467 12.31 11.40 -14.33
CA ASP A 467 12.73 12.78 -14.04
C ASP A 467 11.97 13.40 -12.88
N PHE A 468 10.68 13.08 -12.74
CA PHE A 468 9.85 13.54 -11.62
C PHE A 468 10.30 12.90 -10.29
N MET A 469 10.52 11.58 -10.29
CA MET A 469 11.05 10.87 -9.12
C MET A 469 12.44 11.40 -8.74
N LYS A 470 13.33 11.57 -9.73
CA LYS A 470 14.69 12.06 -9.54
C LYS A 470 14.73 13.50 -9.00
N ALA A 471 13.78 14.35 -9.41
CA ALA A 471 13.69 15.72 -8.93
C ALA A 471 13.50 15.84 -7.41
N GLY A 472 13.01 14.79 -6.75
CA GLY A 472 12.89 14.72 -5.30
C GLY A 472 14.16 14.26 -4.57
N LEU A 473 15.14 13.66 -5.27
CA LEU A 473 16.36 13.18 -4.61
C LEU A 473 17.17 14.35 -4.03
N GLY A 474 17.47 14.25 -2.75
CA GLY A 474 18.16 15.32 -2.02
C GLY A 474 17.31 16.52 -1.63
N GLN A 475 16.00 16.49 -1.86
CA GLN A 475 15.09 17.62 -1.66
C GLN A 475 14.25 17.52 -0.38
N TRP A 476 14.59 16.63 0.54
CA TRP A 476 13.96 16.62 1.87
C TRP A 476 14.19 17.95 2.59
N GLY A 477 13.11 18.63 2.99
CA GLY A 477 13.13 19.97 3.57
C GLY A 477 13.50 21.10 2.58
N GLY A 478 13.63 20.78 1.28
CA GLY A 478 13.86 21.70 0.18
C GLY A 478 12.64 21.79 -0.75
N GLN A 479 12.86 21.61 -2.07
CA GLN A 479 11.81 21.75 -3.07
C GLN A 479 10.60 20.82 -2.84
N MET A 480 10.78 19.65 -2.27
CA MET A 480 9.64 18.79 -1.89
C MET A 480 8.74 19.46 -0.84
N GLN A 481 9.32 20.22 0.11
CA GLN A 481 8.55 21.00 1.08
C GLN A 481 7.90 22.22 0.43
N GLU A 482 8.59 22.83 -0.54
CA GLU A 482 8.04 23.94 -1.32
C GLU A 482 6.83 23.52 -2.15
N ASP A 483 6.82 22.31 -2.72
CA ASP A 483 5.67 21.74 -3.43
C ASP A 483 4.44 21.60 -2.50
N VAL A 484 4.64 21.19 -1.25
CA VAL A 484 3.56 21.11 -0.23
C VAL A 484 3.02 22.49 0.13
N GLU A 485 3.90 23.49 0.24
CA GLU A 485 3.48 24.88 0.47
C GLU A 485 2.71 25.44 -0.74
N ASP A 486 3.14 25.12 -1.96
CA ASP A 486 2.50 25.63 -3.18
C ASP A 486 1.12 24.99 -3.38
N ALA A 487 0.91 23.70 -2.99
CA ALA A 487 -0.43 23.12 -2.89
C ALA A 487 -1.32 23.87 -1.89
N THR A 488 -0.74 24.33 -0.77
CA THR A 488 -1.47 25.12 0.23
C THR A 488 -1.89 26.47 -0.33
N LYS A 489 -0.99 27.15 -1.01
CA LYS A 489 -1.28 28.44 -1.65
C LYS A 489 -2.31 28.32 -2.76
N TRP A 490 -2.20 27.28 -3.59
CA TRP A 490 -3.19 26.96 -4.60
C TRP A 490 -4.59 26.80 -3.99
N ALA A 491 -4.74 26.04 -2.90
CA ALA A 491 -6.04 25.86 -2.25
C ALA A 491 -6.61 27.16 -1.68
N ILE A 492 -5.74 28.12 -1.25
CA ILE A 492 -6.15 29.46 -0.82
C ILE A 492 -6.57 30.31 -2.02
N GLU A 493 -5.80 30.31 -3.10
CA GLU A 493 -6.04 31.10 -4.32
C GLU A 493 -7.33 30.66 -5.04
N GLU A 494 -7.64 29.35 -5.03
CA GLU A 494 -8.91 28.80 -5.54
C GLU A 494 -10.11 29.12 -4.63
N GLY A 495 -9.88 29.73 -3.45
CA GLY A 495 -10.93 30.05 -2.49
C GLY A 495 -11.46 28.87 -1.70
N ILE A 496 -10.85 27.69 -1.85
CA ILE A 496 -11.22 26.47 -1.12
C ILE A 496 -10.85 26.58 0.35
N ALA A 497 -9.58 26.92 0.62
CA ALA A 497 -9.03 26.97 1.98
C ALA A 497 -9.22 28.37 2.61
N ASP A 498 -9.70 28.39 3.85
CA ASP A 498 -9.62 29.57 4.70
C ASP A 498 -8.19 29.71 5.24
N PRO A 499 -7.44 30.76 4.88
CA PRO A 499 -6.04 30.90 5.28
C PRO A 499 -5.81 30.96 6.80
N GLU A 500 -6.86 31.29 7.57
CA GLU A 500 -6.79 31.30 9.03
C GLU A 500 -7.12 29.94 9.66
N ARG A 501 -7.45 28.91 8.85
CA ARG A 501 -7.89 27.60 9.33
C ARG A 501 -7.27 26.44 8.55
N ILE A 502 -5.93 26.43 8.44
CA ILE A 502 -5.19 25.38 7.74
C ILE A 502 -4.31 24.62 8.73
N CYS A 503 -4.38 23.28 8.73
CA CYS A 503 -3.48 22.42 9.47
C CYS A 503 -2.75 21.47 8.51
N ILE A 504 -1.46 21.21 8.77
CA ILE A 504 -0.71 20.19 8.05
C ILE A 504 -0.70 18.88 8.86
N VAL A 505 -1.09 17.78 8.21
CA VAL A 505 -1.23 16.45 8.86
C VAL A 505 -0.52 15.43 8.00
N GLY A 506 0.27 14.53 8.58
CA GLY A 506 0.91 13.48 7.81
C GLY A 506 1.48 12.35 8.65
N GLY A 507 1.77 11.24 7.98
CA GLY A 507 2.40 10.05 8.58
C GLY A 507 3.76 9.74 7.94
N SER A 508 4.70 9.18 8.71
CA SER A 508 6.01 8.78 8.20
C SER A 508 6.78 9.96 7.57
N TYR A 509 7.15 9.89 6.28
CA TYR A 509 7.67 11.07 5.57
C TYR A 509 6.67 12.24 5.60
N GLY A 510 5.38 12.00 5.43
CA GLY A 510 4.36 13.05 5.58
C GLY A 510 4.35 13.69 6.96
N GLY A 511 4.64 12.91 8.01
CA GLY A 511 4.86 13.41 9.38
C GLY A 511 6.11 14.28 9.50
N TYR A 512 7.19 13.94 8.78
CA TYR A 512 8.36 14.80 8.62
C TYR A 512 7.98 16.11 7.92
N ALA A 513 7.26 16.04 6.81
CA ALA A 513 6.82 17.21 6.06
C ALA A 513 5.89 18.11 6.90
N ALA A 514 5.05 17.51 7.76
CA ALA A 514 4.21 18.25 8.69
C ALA A 514 5.03 19.02 9.75
N LEU A 515 6.08 18.41 10.30
CA LEU A 515 7.00 19.06 11.23
C LEU A 515 7.85 20.13 10.55
N MET A 516 8.35 19.86 9.34
CA MET A 516 9.08 20.86 8.56
C MET A 516 8.19 22.06 8.20
N GLY A 517 6.95 21.81 7.75
CA GLY A 517 5.98 22.86 7.47
C GLY A 517 5.70 23.73 8.70
N ALA A 518 5.61 23.13 9.89
CA ALA A 518 5.46 23.86 11.14
C ALA A 518 6.66 24.77 11.46
N ALA A 519 7.88 24.35 11.09
CA ALA A 519 9.11 25.10 11.38
C ALA A 519 9.44 26.15 10.32
N THR A 520 9.07 25.94 9.05
CA THR A 520 9.56 26.75 7.92
C THR A 520 8.47 27.59 7.23
N SER A 521 7.19 27.39 7.58
CA SER A 521 6.07 28.06 6.93
C SER A 521 5.10 28.69 7.94
N ASN A 522 4.58 29.85 7.60
CA ASN A 522 3.55 30.55 8.38
C ASN A 522 2.11 30.29 7.89
N LEU A 523 1.95 29.40 6.93
CA LEU A 523 0.64 29.08 6.33
C LEU A 523 -0.25 28.26 7.28
N TYR A 524 0.34 27.53 8.21
CA TYR A 524 -0.36 26.58 9.05
C TYR A 524 -0.69 27.14 10.44
N LYS A 525 -1.82 26.71 11.00
CA LYS A 525 -2.27 27.04 12.35
C LYS A 525 -2.04 25.89 13.33
N CYS A 526 -1.79 24.69 12.82
CA CYS A 526 -1.41 23.51 13.59
C CYS A 526 -0.72 22.45 12.73
N SER A 527 -0.02 21.53 13.39
CA SER A 527 0.65 20.41 12.76
C SER A 527 0.36 19.11 13.50
N VAL A 528 0.08 18.03 12.74
CA VAL A 528 -0.09 16.68 13.27
C VAL A 528 0.90 15.74 12.59
N SER A 529 1.76 15.11 13.38
CA SER A 529 2.76 14.15 12.90
C SER A 529 2.50 12.78 13.53
N PHE A 530 2.14 11.81 12.71
CA PHE A 530 2.08 10.40 13.09
C PHE A 530 3.32 9.66 12.60
N ALA A 531 4.04 8.99 13.52
CA ALA A 531 5.22 8.21 13.19
C ALA A 531 6.22 8.97 12.29
N GLY A 532 6.35 10.30 12.50
CA GLY A 532 7.12 11.20 11.64
C GLY A 532 8.62 11.13 11.90
N VAL A 533 9.41 11.19 10.83
CA VAL A 533 10.87 11.34 10.93
C VAL A 533 11.20 12.73 11.46
N SER A 534 11.93 12.84 12.56
CA SER A 534 12.33 14.12 13.17
C SER A 534 13.82 14.43 13.04
N ASP A 535 14.66 13.40 12.88
CA ASP A 535 16.13 13.52 12.80
C ASP A 535 16.68 12.69 11.65
N LEU A 536 17.15 13.34 10.59
CA LEU A 536 17.70 12.68 9.39
C LEU A 536 19.04 12.01 9.65
N LEU A 537 19.83 12.50 10.63
CA LEU A 537 21.07 11.84 11.01
C LEU A 537 20.81 10.54 11.75
N TYR A 538 19.84 10.55 12.67
CA TYR A 538 19.44 9.36 13.38
C TYR A 538 18.86 8.32 12.41
N LEU A 539 17.99 8.74 11.47
CA LEU A 539 17.45 7.88 10.40
C LEU A 539 18.58 7.24 9.58
N LEU A 540 19.59 8.02 9.20
CA LEU A 540 20.75 7.51 8.45
C LEU A 540 21.59 6.54 9.28
N ASP A 541 21.85 6.83 10.56
CA ASP A 541 22.60 5.96 11.44
C ASP A 541 21.84 4.63 11.74
N GLU A 542 20.52 4.67 11.81
CA GLU A 542 19.68 3.47 11.93
C GLU A 542 19.69 2.64 10.66
N SER A 543 19.61 3.26 9.47
CA SER A 543 19.62 2.55 8.19
C SER A 543 20.86 1.67 7.98
N ARG A 544 21.97 1.99 8.61
CA ARG A 544 23.21 1.17 8.62
C ARG A 544 22.98 -0.22 9.22
N ARG A 545 22.17 -0.31 10.28
CA ARG A 545 21.87 -1.58 10.95
C ARG A 545 21.12 -2.54 10.04
N TYR A 546 20.28 -1.99 9.15
CA TYR A 546 19.45 -2.75 8.20
C TYR A 546 20.07 -2.86 6.81
N GLY A 547 21.23 -2.21 6.58
CA GLY A 547 21.96 -2.23 5.29
C GLY A 547 21.29 -1.42 4.19
N GLY A 548 20.52 -0.40 4.54
CA GLY A 548 19.87 0.55 3.63
C GLY A 548 20.59 1.90 3.53
N GLU A 549 21.76 2.07 4.18
CA GLU A 549 22.45 3.36 4.28
C GLU A 549 22.72 4.00 2.93
N GLU A 550 23.26 3.25 1.96
CA GLU A 550 23.64 3.83 0.68
C GLU A 550 22.42 4.30 -0.14
N THR A 551 21.34 3.52 -0.15
CA THR A 551 20.09 3.94 -0.78
C THR A 551 19.53 5.20 -0.12
N LEU A 552 19.52 5.25 1.21
CA LEU A 552 19.05 6.42 1.94
C LEU A 552 19.96 7.65 1.70
N ARG A 553 21.28 7.45 1.56
CA ARG A 553 22.19 8.54 1.17
C ARG A 553 21.85 9.12 -0.19
N ILE A 554 21.55 8.27 -1.17
CA ILE A 554 21.10 8.71 -2.50
C ILE A 554 19.80 9.51 -2.37
N MET A 555 18.82 9.00 -1.63
CA MET A 555 17.55 9.70 -1.38
C MET A 555 17.74 11.06 -0.70
N LEU A 556 18.69 11.16 0.23
CA LEU A 556 19.05 12.40 0.92
C LEU A 556 20.05 13.26 0.14
N GLY A 557 20.39 12.91 -1.12
CA GLY A 557 21.28 13.68 -2.00
C GLY A 557 22.75 13.69 -1.56
N ASN A 558 23.20 12.66 -0.83
CA ASN A 558 24.55 12.57 -0.27
C ASN A 558 24.94 13.79 0.59
N LYS A 559 23.98 14.45 1.21
CA LYS A 559 24.19 15.62 2.06
C LYS A 559 25.17 15.33 3.20
N SER A 560 25.93 16.33 3.58
CA SER A 560 26.80 16.29 4.76
C SER A 560 25.98 16.19 6.06
N ARG A 561 26.63 15.79 7.15
CA ARG A 561 25.96 15.75 8.47
C ARG A 561 25.47 17.14 8.93
N ALA A 562 26.09 18.23 8.48
CA ALA A 562 25.65 19.58 8.78
C ALA A 562 24.35 19.91 8.03
N GLU A 563 24.29 19.68 6.72
CA GLU A 563 23.10 19.88 5.89
C GLU A 563 21.90 19.03 6.35
N LEU A 564 22.16 17.77 6.78
CA LEU A 564 21.10 16.93 7.34
C LEU A 564 20.53 17.47 8.66
N ARG A 565 21.35 18.15 9.48
CA ARG A 565 20.86 18.82 10.70
C ARG A 565 19.97 20.00 10.37
N GLU A 566 20.34 20.79 9.35
CA GLU A 566 19.57 21.98 8.92
C GLU A 566 18.18 21.63 8.39
N THR A 567 17.99 20.40 7.92
CA THR A 567 16.70 19.88 7.43
C THR A 567 16.10 18.81 8.34
N SER A 568 16.51 18.73 9.61
CA SER A 568 15.93 17.85 10.63
C SER A 568 15.02 18.64 11.56
N PRO A 569 13.70 18.36 11.62
CA PRO A 569 12.75 19.10 12.45
C PRO A 569 13.17 19.25 13.92
N VAL A 570 13.82 18.24 14.49
CA VAL A 570 14.30 18.26 15.87
C VAL A 570 15.27 19.42 16.17
N ASN A 571 15.99 19.90 15.16
CA ASN A 571 16.93 21.02 15.30
C ASN A 571 16.29 22.39 14.95
N LEU A 572 15.03 22.39 14.55
CA LEU A 572 14.27 23.57 14.17
C LEU A 572 13.09 23.82 15.11
N ALA A 573 13.03 23.12 16.23
CA ALA A 573 11.91 23.20 17.16
C ALA A 573 11.72 24.62 17.72
N ASP A 574 12.76 25.41 17.87
CA ASP A 574 12.74 26.81 18.27
C ASP A 574 12.15 27.78 17.23
N GLN A 575 11.96 27.30 15.98
CA GLN A 575 11.30 28.05 14.91
C GLN A 575 9.82 27.71 14.79
N ILE A 576 9.32 26.72 15.54
CA ILE A 576 7.90 26.31 15.53
C ILE A 576 7.10 27.24 16.46
N GLU A 577 6.17 27.99 15.88
CA GLU A 577 5.29 28.90 16.63
C GLU A 577 3.85 28.40 16.77
N ILE A 578 3.52 27.28 16.12
CA ILE A 578 2.17 26.69 16.09
C ILE A 578 2.09 25.42 16.95
N PRO A 579 0.90 25.08 17.48
CA PRO A 579 0.72 23.86 18.23
C PRO A 579 0.98 22.60 17.41
N VAL A 580 1.57 21.57 18.04
CA VAL A 580 1.95 20.30 17.42
C VAL A 580 1.33 19.12 18.16
N LEU A 581 0.70 18.20 17.41
CA LEU A 581 0.32 16.88 17.92
C LEU A 581 1.31 15.85 17.36
N LEU A 582 2.03 15.17 18.27
CA LEU A 582 2.93 14.06 17.95
C LEU A 582 2.30 12.75 18.42
N VAL A 583 2.18 11.78 17.53
CA VAL A 583 1.74 10.42 17.87
C VAL A 583 2.76 9.42 17.36
N GLN A 584 3.28 8.57 18.26
CA GLN A 584 4.34 7.61 17.94
C GLN A 584 4.06 6.26 18.59
N GLY A 585 4.15 5.19 17.78
CA GLY A 585 4.05 3.82 18.26
C GLY A 585 5.36 3.31 18.88
N ASP A 586 5.28 2.57 19.97
CA ASP A 586 6.46 1.95 20.60
C ASP A 586 6.91 0.66 19.90
N ASP A 587 6.05 0.07 19.04
CA ASP A 587 6.35 -1.12 18.21
C ASP A 587 6.63 -0.76 16.73
N ASP A 588 6.86 0.52 16.44
CA ASP A 588 7.20 0.99 15.10
C ASP A 588 8.63 0.54 14.73
N SER A 589 8.73 -0.27 13.67
CA SER A 589 10.00 -0.79 13.12
C SER A 589 10.52 0.03 11.93
N ARG A 590 9.77 1.04 11.45
CA ARG A 590 10.13 1.91 10.31
C ARG A 590 10.69 3.23 10.77
N VAL A 591 9.94 3.94 11.60
CA VAL A 591 10.36 5.17 12.27
C VAL A 591 10.37 4.88 13.76
N LEU A 592 11.56 4.66 14.31
CA LEU A 592 11.70 4.19 15.68
C LEU A 592 11.16 5.22 16.68
N LEU A 593 10.64 4.72 17.81
CA LEU A 593 10.10 5.50 18.92
C LEU A 593 10.95 6.73 19.29
N LYS A 594 12.27 6.62 19.15
CA LYS A 594 13.22 7.69 19.49
C LYS A 594 13.00 8.97 18.66
N HIS A 595 12.46 8.88 17.43
CA HIS A 595 12.12 10.08 16.65
C HIS A 595 11.04 10.92 17.35
N GLY A 596 9.96 10.27 17.79
CA GLY A 596 8.88 10.94 18.54
C GLY A 596 9.37 11.51 19.86
N GLN A 597 10.16 10.74 20.61
CA GLN A 597 10.70 11.17 21.91
C GLN A 597 11.67 12.36 21.77
N ALA A 598 12.59 12.32 20.78
CA ALA A 598 13.52 13.42 20.55
C ALA A 598 12.80 14.70 20.12
N MET A 599 11.76 14.58 19.28
CA MET A 599 10.97 15.75 18.86
C MET A 599 10.16 16.34 20.02
N ARG A 600 9.55 15.50 20.87
CA ARG A 600 8.89 15.95 22.10
C ARG A 600 9.84 16.77 22.98
N ASP A 601 11.02 16.21 23.25
CA ASP A 601 12.01 16.86 24.13
C ASP A 601 12.45 18.21 23.56
N ALA A 602 12.66 18.30 22.23
CA ALA A 602 13.02 19.54 21.55
C ALA A 602 11.90 20.59 21.61
N LEU A 603 10.64 20.20 21.41
CA LEU A 603 9.48 21.09 21.54
C LEU A 603 9.30 21.59 22.99
N GLU A 604 9.53 20.71 23.97
CA GLU A 604 9.48 21.08 25.40
C GLU A 604 10.57 22.08 25.74
N GLU A 605 11.82 21.87 25.29
CA GLU A 605 12.94 22.79 25.48
C GLU A 605 12.69 24.15 24.81
N ALA A 606 12.09 24.16 23.61
CA ALA A 606 11.74 25.37 22.88
C ALA A 606 10.49 26.09 23.44
N GLY A 607 9.75 25.45 24.37
CA GLY A 607 8.52 26.03 24.94
C GLY A 607 7.32 26.03 23.98
N VAL A 608 7.33 25.19 22.95
CA VAL A 608 6.25 25.09 21.97
C VAL A 608 5.05 24.33 22.55
N GLU A 609 3.84 24.83 22.32
CA GLU A 609 2.61 24.11 22.70
C GLU A 609 2.51 22.80 21.92
N HIS A 610 2.53 21.66 22.64
CA HIS A 610 2.44 20.36 21.99
C HIS A 610 1.70 19.32 22.83
N ILE A 611 1.23 18.28 22.15
CA ILE A 611 0.69 17.06 22.73
C ILE A 611 1.54 15.91 22.19
N TYR A 612 2.08 15.07 23.06
CA TYR A 612 2.80 13.85 22.70
C TYR A 612 2.04 12.61 23.19
N ILE A 613 1.75 11.69 22.27
CA ILE A 613 1.09 10.43 22.57
C ILE A 613 2.03 9.29 22.15
N GLU A 614 2.50 8.55 23.13
CA GLU A 614 3.23 7.30 22.94
C GLU A 614 2.24 6.15 23.03
N GLN A 615 2.01 5.46 21.88
CA GLN A 615 1.02 4.40 21.80
C GLN A 615 1.66 3.04 22.06
N GLU A 616 1.16 2.33 23.07
CA GLU A 616 1.60 0.99 23.45
C GLU A 616 1.19 -0.06 22.38
N ASP A 617 2.12 -0.97 22.04
CA ASP A 617 2.00 -2.01 21.02
C ASP A 617 1.60 -1.46 19.62
N SER A 618 1.82 -0.18 19.35
CA SER A 618 1.46 0.45 18.07
C SER A 618 2.59 0.32 17.06
N ASP A 619 2.26 -0.24 15.91
CA ASP A 619 3.16 -0.32 14.77
C ASP A 619 3.01 0.90 13.82
N HIS A 620 3.82 0.94 12.76
CA HIS A 620 3.84 2.03 11.78
C HIS A 620 2.51 2.26 11.03
N PHE A 621 1.60 1.29 11.04
CA PHE A 621 0.41 1.27 10.20
C PHE A 621 -0.91 1.40 10.98
N LEU A 622 -0.86 1.68 12.28
CA LEU A 622 -2.06 1.71 13.13
C LEU A 622 -2.90 0.41 13.00
N THR A 623 -2.23 -0.73 13.02
CA THR A 623 -2.89 -2.04 12.83
C THR A 623 -3.91 -2.32 13.94
N LEU A 624 -3.62 -1.93 15.18
CA LEU A 624 -4.52 -2.16 16.31
C LEU A 624 -5.65 -1.13 16.36
N LYS A 625 -6.89 -1.63 16.43
CA LYS A 625 -8.10 -0.80 16.54
C LYS A 625 -8.01 0.26 17.63
N ARG A 626 -7.50 -0.07 18.83
CA ARG A 626 -7.39 0.88 19.95
C ARG A 626 -6.51 2.07 19.60
N ASN A 627 -5.36 1.81 18.95
CA ASN A 627 -4.38 2.84 18.60
C ASN A 627 -4.89 3.72 17.46
N ARG A 628 -5.53 3.11 16.44
CA ARG A 628 -6.19 3.83 15.37
C ARG A 628 -7.30 4.74 15.93
N LEU A 629 -8.14 4.23 16.80
CA LEU A 629 -9.23 4.99 17.41
C LEU A 629 -8.73 6.14 18.30
N GLU A 630 -7.69 5.91 19.09
CA GLU A 630 -7.04 6.95 19.91
C GLU A 630 -6.47 8.06 19.02
N PHE A 631 -5.73 7.68 17.96
CA PHE A 631 -5.19 8.63 17.00
C PHE A 631 -6.29 9.53 16.42
N PHE A 632 -7.39 8.96 15.91
CA PHE A 632 -8.46 9.76 15.32
C PHE A 632 -9.18 10.64 16.35
N LYS A 633 -9.44 10.15 17.56
CA LYS A 633 -10.09 10.95 18.60
C LYS A 633 -9.25 12.15 19.03
N GLU A 634 -7.96 11.94 19.24
CA GLU A 634 -7.08 13.03 19.66
C GLU A 634 -6.79 13.99 18.50
N THR A 635 -6.68 13.50 17.27
CA THR A 635 -6.57 14.35 16.07
C THR A 635 -7.84 15.19 15.88
N GLU A 636 -9.03 14.60 15.97
CA GLU A 636 -10.31 15.32 15.87
C GLU A 636 -10.42 16.45 16.90
N LYS A 637 -10.11 16.14 18.15
CA LYS A 637 -10.12 17.11 19.24
C LYS A 637 -9.09 18.24 19.03
N PHE A 638 -7.90 17.89 18.53
CA PHE A 638 -6.83 18.82 18.24
C PHE A 638 -7.21 19.77 17.09
N LEU A 639 -7.64 19.23 15.95
CA LEU A 639 -8.07 20.01 14.80
C LEU A 639 -9.23 20.95 15.14
N LYS A 640 -10.23 20.45 15.86
CA LYS A 640 -11.37 21.27 16.30
C LYS A 640 -10.95 22.46 17.17
N LYS A 641 -9.93 22.28 18.01
CA LYS A 641 -9.42 23.36 18.89
C LYS A 641 -8.76 24.48 18.08
N TYR A 642 -7.99 24.17 17.03
CA TYR A 642 -7.11 25.14 16.39
C TYR A 642 -7.63 25.65 15.05
N ILE A 643 -8.38 24.86 14.30
CA ILE A 643 -8.91 25.28 12.98
C ILE A 643 -10.45 25.19 12.90
N GLY A 644 -11.11 24.68 13.95
CA GLY A 644 -12.56 24.52 13.96
C GLY A 644 -13.05 23.49 12.93
N SER A 645 -14.35 23.21 12.91
CA SER A 645 -14.98 22.34 11.89
C SER A 645 -16.45 22.75 11.70
#